data_e8fa4a1e27ba800bf6961f55dab258a0
#
_entry.id   e8fa4a1e27ba800bf6961f55dab258a0
#
_cell.length_a   1.000
_cell.length_b   1.000
_cell.length_c   1.000
_cell.angle_alpha   90.00
_cell.angle_beta   90.00
_cell.angle_gamma   90.00
#
_symmetry.space_group_name_H-M   'P 1'
#
loop_
_entity.id
_entity.type
_entity.pdbx_description
1 polymer ?
#
loop_
_entity_poly.entity_id
_entity_poly.type
_entity_poly.pdbx_seq_one_letter_code
_entity_poly.pdbx_strand_id
1 'polypeptide(L)'
;MANVALIETKPSRTNFTREFDGAFEFDQYQLCSDPSIKKVLKRDCDIEIDTDKYEWVILVGSDALKYFTRINSVTEYSGKKVEKKFLPVINPAMLAFKPEARRTWEDSKASIIGYIRGEIEDAVIDDSVAFGIQDTEKANEFIRSAIDYSCDYVALDSETTGLYPRDGHMLGISLCYNGTNGAYIDTDCFDDTTEKLLQELFDKKAVIFHNAKFDMAFFEYHFNFKFPKFEDTMLLHYLIDENPGTHGLKQLAMKYTPYGDYEKPMYDWIDQYRKEHGILKGDFQWGWIPFDVMKTYAAMDAVVTFMVYEKFVKIKQNKKLCWVYDNILIPGTRFLTDAQDNGVPFDKQRLQIAQNIMQEDIDEAISTLYKDERVRKFEQLQGKEFNPNSTLQLRKLMFDFLGLNPTGKKTGTGADSTDAEVLKELAVQSPVPQLILDIRQKSKIKNTYLDKIIPQLDRDSRLRTGFNLHGTTSGRLSSSGKLNMQQLPRDNPAVKGCIKAAAGSKIVAMDLTTAEVYVAAKLAEDEALMDVFRSGGNFHSTIAHTVFKLPCAVEEVAELYSDRRQAAKAVTFGIMYGAGPAKISEQVTKDSGKYFSKNEAAEVINDYFQTFHKLKSWIETNQKFIEQNGFTY
;
A
#
# COMPACT_ATOMS: atom_id res chain seq x y z
N MET A 1 -13.54 -12.00 40.99
CA MET A 1 -12.50 -11.34 40.15
C MET A 1 -12.12 -12.31 39.04
N ALA A 2 -12.01 -11.89 37.84
CA ALA A 2 -11.59 -12.76 36.74
C ALA A 2 -10.15 -13.22 36.99
N ASN A 3 -9.87 -14.52 36.77
CA ASN A 3 -8.53 -15.09 36.92
C ASN A 3 -7.73 -14.75 35.65
N VAL A 4 -6.76 -13.82 35.74
CA VAL A 4 -6.04 -13.23 34.60
C VAL A 4 -4.56 -13.58 34.70
N ALA A 5 -3.97 -14.04 33.56
CA ALA A 5 -2.52 -14.10 33.37
C ALA A 5 -2.06 -12.99 32.45
N LEU A 6 -0.90 -12.41 32.74
CA LEU A 6 -0.18 -11.51 31.83
C LEU A 6 1.16 -12.14 31.48
N ILE A 7 1.41 -12.35 30.19
CA ILE A 7 2.58 -13.06 29.70
C ILE A 7 3.40 -12.11 28.80
N GLU A 8 4.59 -11.79 29.26
CA GLU A 8 5.60 -11.09 28.49
C GLU A 8 6.52 -12.05 27.75
N THR A 9 7.12 -11.60 26.66
CA THR A 9 8.14 -12.39 25.96
C THR A 9 9.40 -12.55 26.82
N LYS A 10 9.85 -11.46 27.47
CA LYS A 10 11.04 -11.42 28.34
C LYS A 10 10.89 -10.33 29.39
N PRO A 11 11.71 -10.33 30.47
CA PRO A 11 11.62 -9.34 31.52
C PRO A 11 11.69 -7.91 30.98
N SER A 12 10.71 -7.09 31.37
CA SER A 12 10.67 -5.67 31.07
C SER A 12 10.68 -4.84 32.36
N ARG A 13 10.94 -3.53 32.25
CA ARG A 13 10.81 -2.58 33.38
C ARG A 13 9.40 -1.99 33.47
N THR A 14 8.46 -2.50 32.69
CA THR A 14 7.09 -2.00 32.62
C THR A 14 6.32 -2.40 33.89
N ASN A 15 5.70 -1.44 34.53
CA ASN A 15 4.77 -1.69 35.64
C ASN A 15 3.35 -1.85 35.08
N PHE A 16 2.94 -3.06 34.74
CA PHE A 16 1.64 -3.32 34.13
C PHE A 16 0.45 -3.01 35.04
N THR A 17 0.60 -3.11 36.36
CA THR A 17 -0.46 -2.66 37.27
C THR A 17 -0.75 -1.18 37.08
N ARG A 18 0.29 -0.36 36.92
CA ARG A 18 0.15 1.06 36.63
C ARG A 18 -0.36 1.32 35.20
N GLU A 19 0.14 0.55 34.23
CA GLU A 19 -0.27 0.71 32.82
C GLU A 19 -1.76 0.38 32.63
N PHE A 20 -2.32 -0.59 33.37
CA PHE A 20 -3.74 -0.91 33.37
C PHE A 20 -4.54 -0.19 34.48
N ASP A 21 -4.00 0.88 35.08
CA ASP A 21 -4.65 1.71 36.11
C ASP A 21 -5.13 0.92 37.35
N GLY A 22 -4.55 -0.25 37.63
CA GLY A 22 -5.00 -1.14 38.69
C GLY A 22 -6.40 -1.72 38.47
N ALA A 23 -6.88 -1.79 37.24
CA ALA A 23 -8.26 -2.16 36.90
C ALA A 23 -8.61 -3.63 37.26
N PHE A 24 -7.62 -4.52 37.34
CA PHE A 24 -7.74 -5.94 37.67
C PHE A 24 -6.43 -6.49 38.25
N GLU A 25 -6.51 -7.61 38.93
CA GLU A 25 -5.35 -8.38 39.41
C GLU A 25 -4.95 -9.43 38.37
N PHE A 26 -3.66 -9.75 38.24
CA PHE A 26 -3.13 -10.73 37.30
C PHE A 26 -1.87 -11.39 37.83
N ASP A 27 -1.65 -12.64 37.40
CA ASP A 27 -0.39 -13.35 37.57
C ASP A 27 0.53 -13.00 36.40
N GLN A 28 1.77 -12.56 36.66
CA GLN A 28 2.71 -12.14 35.63
C GLN A 28 3.74 -13.24 35.34
N TYR A 29 3.90 -13.55 34.05
CA TYR A 29 4.83 -14.55 33.52
C TYR A 29 5.71 -13.99 32.44
N GLN A 30 6.85 -14.65 32.23
CA GLN A 30 7.81 -14.34 31.17
C GLN A 30 8.18 -15.63 30.47
N LEU A 31 8.13 -15.65 29.13
CA LEU A 31 8.47 -16.83 28.33
C LEU A 31 9.97 -17.14 28.38
N CYS A 32 10.80 -16.12 28.47
CA CYS A 32 12.25 -16.22 28.51
C CYS A 32 12.80 -15.37 29.65
N SER A 33 13.66 -15.97 30.49
CA SER A 33 14.29 -15.28 31.62
C SER A 33 15.45 -14.37 31.23
N ASP A 34 16.06 -14.59 30.06
CA ASP A 34 17.21 -13.81 29.58
C ASP A 34 16.79 -12.53 28.85
N PRO A 35 16.99 -11.34 29.46
CA PRO A 35 16.64 -10.07 28.85
C PRO A 35 17.52 -9.69 27.66
N SER A 36 18.69 -10.34 27.48
CA SER A 36 19.68 -10.01 26.44
C SER A 36 19.32 -10.57 25.07
N ILE A 37 18.46 -11.58 24.99
CA ILE A 37 18.03 -12.21 23.75
C ILE A 37 17.27 -11.19 22.88
N LYS A 38 17.75 -10.95 21.66
CA LYS A 38 17.13 -10.00 20.73
C LYS A 38 15.83 -10.53 20.12
N LYS A 39 15.77 -11.83 19.84
CA LYS A 39 14.60 -12.53 19.28
C LYS A 39 14.43 -13.85 20.03
N VAL A 40 13.28 -14.02 20.67
CA VAL A 40 12.94 -15.25 21.40
C VAL A 40 12.43 -16.30 20.41
N LEU A 41 13.06 -17.46 20.41
CA LEU A 41 12.62 -18.64 19.68
C LEU A 41 11.96 -19.61 20.65
N LYS A 42 11.11 -20.52 20.17
CA LYS A 42 10.43 -21.51 21.02
C LYS A 42 11.39 -22.31 21.92
N ARG A 43 12.62 -22.57 21.45
CA ARG A 43 13.68 -23.26 22.21
C ARG A 43 14.29 -22.42 23.36
N ASP A 44 14.08 -21.11 23.33
CA ASP A 44 14.61 -20.17 24.32
C ASP A 44 13.58 -19.89 25.42
N CYS A 45 12.42 -20.55 25.38
CA CYS A 45 11.37 -20.40 26.38
C CYS A 45 11.64 -21.37 27.55
N ASP A 46 11.82 -20.79 28.74
CA ASP A 46 12.23 -21.52 29.94
C ASP A 46 11.03 -22.06 30.75
N ILE A 47 9.82 -21.61 30.46
CA ILE A 47 8.62 -21.87 31.28
C ILE A 47 7.48 -22.37 30.41
N GLU A 48 6.90 -23.51 30.82
CA GLU A 48 5.63 -23.99 30.30
C GLU A 48 4.51 -23.42 31.15
N ILE A 49 3.69 -22.55 30.58
CA ILE A 49 2.61 -21.87 31.27
C ILE A 49 1.30 -22.59 30.94
N ASP A 50 0.66 -23.12 31.96
CA ASP A 50 -0.67 -23.69 31.85
C ASP A 50 -1.71 -22.57 31.79
N THR A 51 -2.05 -22.18 30.56
CA THR A 51 -3.02 -21.09 30.32
C THR A 51 -4.47 -21.51 30.63
N ASP A 52 -4.76 -22.81 30.79
CA ASP A 52 -6.12 -23.29 31.04
C ASP A 52 -6.65 -23.01 32.45
N LYS A 53 -5.74 -22.62 33.34
CA LYS A 53 -6.09 -22.12 34.68
C LYS A 53 -6.72 -20.73 34.67
N TYR A 54 -6.57 -19.99 33.57
CA TYR A 54 -6.96 -18.59 33.49
C TYR A 54 -8.17 -18.41 32.56
N GLU A 55 -9.06 -17.55 32.96
CA GLU A 55 -10.18 -17.09 32.16
C GLU A 55 -9.69 -16.17 31.04
N TRP A 56 -8.73 -15.27 31.37
CA TRP A 56 -8.13 -14.35 30.44
C TRP A 56 -6.60 -14.42 30.46
N VAL A 57 -5.99 -14.31 29.28
CA VAL A 57 -4.54 -14.33 29.12
C VAL A 57 -4.10 -13.15 28.27
N ILE A 58 -3.46 -12.17 28.89
CA ILE A 58 -2.91 -11.00 28.19
C ILE A 58 -1.54 -11.37 27.62
N LEU A 59 -1.37 -11.23 26.30
CA LEU A 59 -0.13 -11.54 25.59
C LEU A 59 0.58 -10.26 25.16
N VAL A 60 1.71 -9.94 25.80
CA VAL A 60 2.45 -8.71 25.55
C VAL A 60 3.52 -8.91 24.48
N GLY A 61 3.29 -8.31 23.31
CA GLY A 61 4.24 -8.31 22.19
C GLY A 61 4.06 -9.49 21.23
N SER A 62 4.69 -9.36 20.05
CA SER A 62 4.48 -10.30 18.94
C SER A 62 4.98 -11.72 19.21
N ASP A 63 6.08 -11.88 19.96
CA ASP A 63 6.64 -13.20 20.21
C ASP A 63 5.76 -13.99 21.19
N ALA A 64 5.18 -13.33 22.23
CA ALA A 64 4.20 -13.97 23.13
C ALA A 64 2.93 -14.38 22.37
N LEU A 65 2.40 -13.50 21.54
CA LEU A 65 1.25 -13.79 20.69
C LEU A 65 1.51 -15.00 19.77
N LYS A 66 2.64 -14.99 19.07
CA LYS A 66 3.03 -16.08 18.17
C LYS A 66 3.23 -17.42 18.88
N TYR A 67 3.71 -17.39 20.10
CA TYR A 67 3.96 -18.62 20.87
C TYR A 67 2.66 -19.39 21.15
N PHE A 68 1.60 -18.70 21.56
CA PHE A 68 0.32 -19.31 21.93
C PHE A 68 -0.65 -19.47 20.75
N THR A 69 -0.67 -18.52 19.79
CA THR A 69 -1.72 -18.43 18.77
C THR A 69 -1.24 -18.60 17.34
N ARG A 70 0.08 -18.65 17.10
CA ARG A 70 0.71 -18.63 15.76
C ARG A 70 0.50 -17.33 14.95
N ILE A 71 -0.16 -16.32 15.50
CA ILE A 71 -0.35 -15.01 14.90
C ILE A 71 0.95 -14.20 15.01
N ASN A 72 1.35 -13.50 13.94
CA ASN A 72 2.66 -12.83 13.88
C ASN A 72 2.60 -11.32 14.21
N SER A 73 1.43 -10.68 14.08
CA SER A 73 1.29 -9.21 14.20
C SER A 73 0.50 -8.83 15.45
N VAL A 74 1.20 -8.47 16.52
CA VAL A 74 0.53 -7.96 17.72
C VAL A 74 -0.18 -6.62 17.49
N THR A 75 0.29 -5.81 16.56
CA THR A 75 -0.30 -4.48 16.29
C THR A 75 -1.72 -4.61 15.72
N GLU A 76 -1.95 -5.60 14.86
CA GLU A 76 -3.27 -5.86 14.27
C GLU A 76 -4.29 -6.40 15.28
N TYR A 77 -3.81 -7.18 16.25
CA TYR A 77 -4.65 -7.86 17.23
C TYR A 77 -4.64 -7.20 18.62
N SER A 78 -3.96 -6.07 18.77
CA SER A 78 -3.83 -5.40 20.06
C SER A 78 -5.19 -4.97 20.61
N GLY A 79 -5.52 -5.42 21.83
CA GLY A 79 -6.80 -5.15 22.49
C GLY A 79 -7.98 -6.01 22.01
N LYS A 80 -7.74 -7.03 21.19
CA LYS A 80 -8.79 -7.90 20.62
C LYS A 80 -8.76 -9.27 21.26
N LYS A 81 -9.92 -9.90 21.38
CA LYS A 81 -9.99 -11.29 21.87
C LYS A 81 -9.60 -12.26 20.75
N VAL A 82 -8.64 -13.13 21.05
CA VAL A 82 -8.16 -14.18 20.15
C VAL A 82 -8.33 -15.54 20.85
N GLU A 83 -8.78 -16.55 20.10
CA GLU A 83 -8.93 -17.94 20.60
C GLU A 83 -9.66 -18.03 21.96
N LYS A 84 -10.79 -17.34 22.08
CA LYS A 84 -11.69 -17.30 23.24
C LYS A 84 -11.17 -16.58 24.48
N LYS A 85 -9.86 -16.56 24.77
CA LYS A 85 -9.32 -16.04 26.04
C LYS A 85 -8.05 -15.19 25.94
N PHE A 86 -7.37 -15.18 24.77
CA PHE A 86 -6.14 -14.41 24.61
C PHE A 86 -6.45 -12.97 24.26
N LEU A 87 -5.80 -12.03 24.97
CA LEU A 87 -5.90 -10.59 24.76
C LEU A 87 -4.51 -10.03 24.41
N PRO A 88 -4.12 -10.05 23.12
CA PRO A 88 -2.84 -9.48 22.71
C PRO A 88 -2.77 -7.99 22.97
N VAL A 89 -1.58 -7.49 23.30
CA VAL A 89 -1.33 -6.08 23.46
C VAL A 89 0.09 -5.72 23.03
N ILE A 90 0.27 -4.55 22.42
CA ILE A 90 1.59 -4.01 22.15
C ILE A 90 2.33 -3.75 23.47
N ASN A 91 3.67 -3.89 23.46
CA ASN A 91 4.43 -3.57 24.66
C ASN A 91 4.47 -2.04 24.87
N PRO A 92 3.99 -1.49 26.00
CA PRO A 92 3.96 -0.06 26.24
C PRO A 92 5.36 0.58 26.29
N ALA A 93 6.41 -0.20 26.50
CA ALA A 93 7.80 0.29 26.36
C ALA A 93 8.11 0.80 24.93
N MET A 94 7.37 0.37 23.91
CA MET A 94 7.47 0.90 22.55
C MET A 94 7.13 2.39 22.45
N LEU A 95 6.27 2.91 23.33
CA LEU A 95 5.82 4.30 23.29
C LEU A 95 6.95 5.30 23.47
N ALA A 96 8.05 4.89 24.10
CA ALA A 96 9.26 5.69 24.21
C ALA A 96 9.98 5.91 22.86
N PHE A 97 9.80 5.00 21.90
CA PHE A 97 10.45 5.03 20.59
C PHE A 97 9.47 5.29 19.45
N LYS A 98 8.18 5.04 19.67
CA LYS A 98 7.07 5.20 18.74
C LYS A 98 5.89 5.89 19.44
N PRO A 99 5.97 7.20 19.66
CA PRO A 99 4.89 7.94 20.35
C PRO A 99 3.54 7.84 19.64
N GLU A 100 3.54 7.63 18.31
CA GLU A 100 2.36 7.43 17.48
C GLU A 100 1.54 6.18 17.86
N ALA A 101 2.18 5.17 18.47
CA ALA A 101 1.48 3.98 18.96
C ALA A 101 0.67 4.21 20.26
N ARG A 102 0.70 5.41 20.85
CA ARG A 102 -0.01 5.72 22.10
C ARG A 102 -1.51 5.50 21.97
N ARG A 103 -2.11 5.92 20.87
CA ARG A 103 -3.54 5.73 20.65
C ARG A 103 -3.90 4.23 20.60
N THR A 104 -3.12 3.44 19.88
CA THR A 104 -3.30 1.97 19.83
C THR A 104 -3.20 1.35 21.22
N TRP A 105 -2.27 1.82 22.05
CA TRP A 105 -2.13 1.35 23.41
C TRP A 105 -3.37 1.68 24.27
N GLU A 106 -3.84 2.93 24.25
CA GLU A 106 -5.00 3.36 25.06
C GLU A 106 -6.29 2.66 24.63
N ASP A 107 -6.52 2.53 23.31
CA ASP A 107 -7.66 1.78 22.76
C ASP A 107 -7.60 0.30 23.18
N SER A 108 -6.43 -0.33 23.10
CA SER A 108 -6.22 -1.73 23.50
C SER A 108 -6.43 -1.94 24.98
N LYS A 109 -5.91 -1.05 25.79
CA LYS A 109 -6.07 -1.05 27.25
C LYS A 109 -7.55 -0.98 27.64
N ALA A 110 -8.31 -0.05 27.04
CA ALA A 110 -9.74 0.08 27.29
C ALA A 110 -10.50 -1.20 26.92
N SER A 111 -10.20 -1.81 25.78
CA SER A 111 -10.82 -3.06 25.33
C SER A 111 -10.48 -4.23 26.27
N ILE A 112 -9.22 -4.39 26.67
CA ILE A 112 -8.80 -5.46 27.60
C ILE A 112 -9.52 -5.35 28.94
N ILE A 113 -9.60 -4.12 29.48
CA ILE A 113 -10.32 -3.86 30.72
C ILE A 113 -11.80 -4.20 30.56
N GLY A 114 -12.41 -3.84 29.42
CA GLY A 114 -13.81 -4.13 29.12
C GLY A 114 -14.09 -5.64 29.05
N TYR A 115 -13.25 -6.44 28.36
CA TYR A 115 -13.38 -7.91 28.34
C TYR A 115 -13.26 -8.53 29.73
N ILE A 116 -12.24 -8.14 30.50
CA ILE A 116 -12.00 -8.71 31.84
C ILE A 116 -13.14 -8.38 32.81
N ARG A 117 -13.78 -7.22 32.65
CA ARG A 117 -14.93 -6.81 33.47
C ARG A 117 -16.27 -7.36 32.98
N GLY A 118 -16.30 -8.04 31.83
CA GLY A 118 -17.54 -8.50 31.22
C GLY A 118 -18.39 -7.34 30.64
N GLU A 119 -17.78 -6.20 30.37
CA GLU A 119 -18.43 -5.02 29.74
C GLU A 119 -18.45 -5.15 28.21
N ILE A 120 -17.61 -6.02 27.66
CA ILE A 120 -17.53 -6.34 26.22
C ILE A 120 -17.82 -7.84 26.08
N GLU A 121 -18.92 -8.17 25.42
CA GLU A 121 -19.26 -9.51 24.99
C GLU A 121 -19.18 -9.60 23.47
N ASP A 122 -18.69 -10.74 22.94
CA ASP A 122 -18.77 -10.98 21.50
C ASP A 122 -20.21 -11.31 21.13
N ALA A 123 -20.68 -10.72 20.07
CA ALA A 123 -21.97 -11.07 19.51
C ALA A 123 -21.96 -12.52 18.98
N VAL A 124 -23.02 -13.25 19.22
CA VAL A 124 -23.20 -14.58 18.66
C VAL A 124 -23.59 -14.46 17.20
N ILE A 125 -22.88 -15.17 16.34
CA ILE A 125 -23.20 -15.27 14.91
C ILE A 125 -23.91 -16.61 14.71
N ASP A 126 -25.20 -16.55 14.47
CA ASP A 126 -26.04 -17.69 14.12
C ASP A 126 -26.86 -17.39 12.85
N ASP A 127 -27.73 -18.31 12.45
CA ASP A 127 -28.56 -18.16 11.26
C ASP A 127 -29.58 -16.99 11.36
N SER A 128 -29.77 -16.35 12.51
CA SER A 128 -30.56 -15.12 12.64
C SER A 128 -29.79 -13.88 12.21
N VAL A 129 -28.46 -13.93 12.22
CA VAL A 129 -27.56 -12.85 11.82
C VAL A 129 -26.98 -13.08 10.42
N ALA A 130 -26.57 -14.32 10.11
CA ALA A 130 -25.89 -14.65 8.85
C ALA A 130 -26.42 -15.98 8.30
N PHE A 131 -27.09 -15.94 7.17
CA PHE A 131 -27.70 -17.13 6.56
C PHE A 131 -27.41 -17.21 5.05
N GLY A 132 -27.68 -18.38 4.47
CA GLY A 132 -27.46 -18.65 3.05
C GLY A 132 -28.77 -18.93 2.31
N ILE A 133 -28.81 -18.60 1.03
CA ILE A 133 -29.93 -18.83 0.12
C ILE A 133 -29.43 -19.55 -1.13
N GLN A 134 -29.97 -20.76 -1.39
CA GLN A 134 -29.73 -21.58 -2.59
C GLN A 134 -31.04 -21.92 -3.31
N ASP A 135 -32.04 -21.05 -3.21
CA ASP A 135 -33.36 -21.21 -3.81
C ASP A 135 -33.77 -19.89 -4.46
N THR A 136 -34.15 -19.93 -5.74
CA THR A 136 -34.47 -18.76 -6.56
C THR A 136 -35.66 -17.96 -6.01
N GLU A 137 -36.72 -18.64 -5.54
CA GLU A 137 -37.91 -17.96 -5.01
C GLU A 137 -37.58 -17.23 -3.71
N LYS A 138 -36.84 -17.89 -2.82
CA LYS A 138 -36.36 -17.25 -1.55
C LYS A 138 -35.41 -16.09 -1.82
N ALA A 139 -34.51 -16.21 -2.82
CA ALA A 139 -33.65 -15.12 -3.24
C ALA A 139 -34.47 -13.91 -3.72
N ASN A 140 -35.45 -14.16 -4.58
CA ASN A 140 -36.35 -13.13 -5.09
C ASN A 140 -37.19 -12.48 -3.99
N GLU A 141 -37.70 -13.25 -3.02
CA GLU A 141 -38.42 -12.75 -1.85
C GLU A 141 -37.54 -11.87 -0.96
N PHE A 142 -36.31 -12.29 -0.71
CA PHE A 142 -35.36 -11.53 0.10
C PHE A 142 -34.98 -10.21 -0.57
N ILE A 143 -34.74 -10.23 -1.88
CA ILE A 143 -34.41 -9.01 -2.65
C ILE A 143 -35.60 -8.05 -2.68
N ARG A 144 -36.85 -8.54 -2.86
CA ARG A 144 -38.07 -7.69 -2.75
C ARG A 144 -38.18 -7.07 -1.37
N SER A 145 -37.91 -7.85 -0.31
CA SER A 145 -37.91 -7.31 1.05
C SER A 145 -36.87 -6.20 1.22
N ALA A 146 -35.69 -6.34 0.59
CA ALA A 146 -34.67 -5.30 0.58
C ALA A 146 -35.12 -4.05 -0.21
N ILE A 147 -35.83 -4.22 -1.33
CA ILE A 147 -36.39 -3.11 -2.11
C ILE A 147 -37.42 -2.31 -1.30
N ASP A 148 -38.29 -3.03 -0.60
CA ASP A 148 -39.43 -2.44 0.13
C ASP A 148 -39.06 -1.89 1.51
N TYR A 149 -37.90 -2.26 2.03
CA TYR A 149 -37.43 -1.80 3.34
C TYR A 149 -37.19 -0.28 3.33
N SER A 150 -37.47 0.39 4.44
CA SER A 150 -37.43 1.85 4.52
C SER A 150 -36.06 2.51 4.47
N CYS A 151 -34.97 1.74 4.57
CA CYS A 151 -33.60 2.26 4.48
C CYS A 151 -33.25 2.64 3.03
N ASP A 152 -32.60 3.78 2.83
CA ASP A 152 -32.22 4.30 1.50
C ASP A 152 -30.94 3.64 0.94
N TYR A 153 -30.33 2.71 1.65
CA TYR A 153 -29.08 2.04 1.26
C TYR A 153 -29.08 0.56 1.64
N VAL A 154 -28.25 -0.20 0.95
CA VAL A 154 -27.99 -1.63 1.20
C VAL A 154 -26.49 -1.89 1.13
N ALA A 155 -25.97 -2.78 1.98
CA ALA A 155 -24.59 -3.26 1.84
C ALA A 155 -24.55 -4.47 0.93
N LEU A 156 -23.56 -4.52 0.06
CA LEU A 156 -23.35 -5.56 -0.92
C LEU A 156 -21.86 -5.95 -0.95
N ASP A 157 -21.60 -7.26 -1.05
CA ASP A 157 -20.28 -7.81 -1.22
C ASP A 157 -20.36 -8.99 -2.20
N SER A 158 -19.24 -9.38 -2.82
CA SER A 158 -19.18 -10.46 -3.81
C SER A 158 -18.13 -11.50 -3.46
N GLU A 159 -18.50 -12.77 -3.51
CA GLU A 159 -17.59 -13.88 -3.41
C GLU A 159 -17.21 -14.40 -4.81
N THR A 160 -15.91 -14.55 -5.05
CA THR A 160 -15.39 -14.82 -6.39
C THR A 160 -14.30 -15.89 -6.39
N THR A 161 -14.09 -16.55 -7.53
CA THR A 161 -13.04 -17.55 -7.67
C THR A 161 -11.65 -16.96 -7.90
N GLY A 162 -11.54 -15.66 -8.18
CA GLY A 162 -10.29 -14.99 -8.50
C GLY A 162 -10.33 -13.49 -8.24
N LEU A 163 -9.21 -12.83 -8.45
CA LEU A 163 -9.06 -11.39 -8.19
C LEU A 163 -9.47 -10.51 -9.40
N TYR A 164 -9.73 -11.10 -10.56
CA TYR A 164 -10.02 -10.38 -11.80
C TYR A 164 -11.23 -10.98 -12.48
N PRO A 165 -12.20 -10.18 -12.94
CA PRO A 165 -13.45 -10.68 -13.53
C PRO A 165 -13.23 -11.56 -14.77
N ARG A 166 -12.16 -11.31 -15.54
CA ARG A 166 -11.87 -12.06 -16.78
C ARG A 166 -11.20 -13.41 -16.55
N ASP A 167 -10.63 -13.60 -15.36
CA ASP A 167 -9.92 -14.82 -14.95
C ASP A 167 -10.73 -15.64 -13.93
N GLY A 168 -11.85 -15.10 -13.44
CA GLY A 168 -12.70 -15.69 -12.42
C GLY A 168 -14.19 -15.51 -12.71
N HIS A 169 -15.02 -16.10 -11.87
CA HIS A 169 -16.47 -15.95 -11.87
C HIS A 169 -16.97 -15.70 -10.45
N MET A 170 -18.21 -15.24 -10.35
CA MET A 170 -18.87 -14.99 -9.06
C MET A 170 -19.43 -16.31 -8.52
N LEU A 171 -19.20 -16.56 -7.25
CA LEU A 171 -19.77 -17.68 -6.50
C LEU A 171 -21.10 -17.32 -5.85
N GLY A 172 -21.21 -16.09 -5.38
CA GLY A 172 -22.40 -15.57 -4.72
C GLY A 172 -22.26 -14.09 -4.40
N ILE A 173 -23.36 -13.55 -3.90
CA ILE A 173 -23.43 -12.17 -3.40
C ILE A 173 -23.89 -12.19 -1.95
N SER A 174 -23.42 -11.22 -1.18
CA SER A 174 -23.89 -11.01 0.18
C SER A 174 -24.61 -9.69 0.28
N LEU A 175 -25.80 -9.68 0.89
CA LEU A 175 -26.65 -8.51 0.97
C LEU A 175 -27.18 -8.30 2.40
N CYS A 176 -27.04 -7.06 2.91
CA CYS A 176 -27.62 -6.61 4.16
C CYS A 176 -28.34 -5.29 3.94
N TYR A 177 -29.63 -5.20 4.30
CA TYR A 177 -30.46 -4.00 4.11
C TYR A 177 -30.97 -3.38 5.40
N ASN A 178 -30.79 -4.04 6.54
CA ASN A 178 -31.35 -3.62 7.83
C ASN A 178 -30.30 -3.43 8.95
N GLY A 179 -29.03 -3.75 8.66
CA GLY A 179 -27.93 -3.62 9.61
C GLY A 179 -27.89 -4.69 10.72
N THR A 180 -28.81 -5.65 10.70
CA THR A 180 -28.92 -6.69 11.75
C THR A 180 -28.63 -8.08 11.24
N ASN A 181 -29.03 -8.37 10.01
CA ASN A 181 -28.76 -9.66 9.38
C ASN A 181 -28.38 -9.52 7.90
N GLY A 182 -27.64 -10.49 7.39
CA GLY A 182 -27.23 -10.57 6.00
C GLY A 182 -27.51 -11.96 5.43
N ALA A 183 -27.71 -11.99 4.12
CA ALA A 183 -27.85 -13.23 3.37
C ALA A 183 -26.71 -13.37 2.37
N TYR A 184 -26.14 -14.57 2.28
CA TYR A 184 -25.33 -15.01 1.16
C TYR A 184 -26.20 -15.73 0.15
N ILE A 185 -26.30 -15.22 -1.05
CA ILE A 185 -27.11 -15.76 -2.12
C ILE A 185 -26.17 -16.36 -3.19
N ASP A 186 -26.31 -17.66 -3.42
CA ASP A 186 -25.56 -18.38 -4.43
C ASP A 186 -25.95 -17.88 -5.83
N THR A 187 -24.97 -17.61 -6.71
CA THR A 187 -25.26 -17.17 -8.09
C THR A 187 -25.95 -18.24 -8.93
N ASP A 188 -25.89 -19.51 -8.55
CA ASP A 188 -26.64 -20.59 -9.21
C ASP A 188 -28.17 -20.42 -9.06
N CYS A 189 -28.63 -19.58 -8.10
CA CYS A 189 -30.04 -19.22 -7.94
C CYS A 189 -30.53 -18.10 -8.86
N PHE A 190 -29.63 -17.45 -9.62
CA PHE A 190 -30.00 -16.29 -10.41
C PHE A 190 -30.72 -16.70 -11.69
N ASP A 191 -31.89 -16.12 -11.88
CA ASP A 191 -32.65 -16.13 -13.13
C ASP A 191 -32.86 -14.69 -13.62
N ASP A 192 -33.52 -14.54 -14.78
CA ASP A 192 -33.83 -13.23 -15.33
C ASP A 192 -34.64 -12.33 -14.37
N THR A 193 -35.39 -12.92 -13.45
CA THR A 193 -36.20 -12.19 -12.46
C THR A 193 -35.29 -11.69 -11.34
N THR A 194 -34.42 -12.53 -10.84
CA THR A 194 -33.42 -12.19 -9.81
C THR A 194 -32.54 -11.03 -10.27
N GLU A 195 -32.02 -11.10 -11.50
CA GLU A 195 -31.17 -10.06 -12.07
C GLU A 195 -31.94 -8.71 -12.19
N LYS A 196 -33.20 -8.76 -12.66
CA LYS A 196 -34.04 -7.55 -12.74
C LYS A 196 -34.34 -6.94 -11.37
N LEU A 197 -34.62 -7.78 -10.37
CA LEU A 197 -34.87 -7.31 -9.01
C LEU A 197 -33.61 -6.70 -8.38
N LEU A 198 -32.44 -7.30 -8.62
CA LEU A 198 -31.17 -6.73 -8.15
C LEU A 198 -30.91 -5.37 -8.81
N GLN A 199 -31.10 -5.24 -10.14
CA GLN A 199 -30.94 -3.95 -10.80
C GLN A 199 -31.95 -2.91 -10.28
N GLU A 200 -33.21 -3.31 -10.05
CA GLU A 200 -34.21 -2.44 -9.45
C GLU A 200 -33.80 -1.96 -8.04
N LEU A 201 -33.22 -2.86 -7.23
CA LEU A 201 -32.68 -2.53 -5.91
C LEU A 201 -31.57 -1.48 -6.02
N PHE A 202 -30.61 -1.68 -6.95
CA PHE A 202 -29.48 -0.78 -7.16
C PHE A 202 -29.88 0.57 -7.76
N ASP A 203 -30.96 0.62 -8.53
CA ASP A 203 -31.51 1.86 -9.06
C ASP A 203 -32.21 2.70 -7.97
N LYS A 204 -32.88 2.03 -7.04
CA LYS A 204 -33.66 2.68 -5.97
C LYS A 204 -32.80 3.08 -4.78
N LYS A 205 -31.79 2.30 -4.42
CA LYS A 205 -31.01 2.48 -3.19
C LYS A 205 -29.52 2.71 -3.49
N ALA A 206 -28.85 3.42 -2.59
CA ALA A 206 -27.40 3.50 -2.62
C ALA A 206 -26.80 2.16 -2.20
N VAL A 207 -25.86 1.65 -2.98
CA VAL A 207 -25.16 0.39 -2.66
C VAL A 207 -23.88 0.70 -1.91
N ILE A 208 -23.74 0.14 -0.72
CA ILE A 208 -22.56 0.30 0.11
C ILE A 208 -21.63 -0.90 -0.12
N PHE A 209 -20.41 -0.61 -0.51
CA PHE A 209 -19.34 -1.59 -0.67
C PHE A 209 -18.22 -1.35 0.35
N HIS A 210 -17.36 -2.36 0.47
CA HIS A 210 -16.04 -2.20 1.03
C HIS A 210 -14.99 -2.48 -0.04
N ASN A 211 -14.35 -1.43 -0.60
CA ASN A 211 -13.53 -1.47 -1.82
C ASN A 211 -14.35 -1.69 -3.10
N ALA A 212 -15.31 -0.81 -3.31
CA ALA A 212 -16.32 -0.84 -4.38
C ALA A 212 -15.79 -1.21 -5.78
N LYS A 213 -14.56 -0.82 -6.11
CA LYS A 213 -13.97 -1.13 -7.42
C LYS A 213 -13.85 -2.63 -7.71
N PHE A 214 -13.63 -3.44 -6.68
CA PHE A 214 -13.52 -4.88 -6.83
C PHE A 214 -14.87 -5.48 -7.22
N ASP A 215 -15.87 -5.23 -6.42
CA ASP A 215 -17.21 -5.78 -6.61
C ASP A 215 -17.87 -5.26 -7.88
N MET A 216 -17.85 -3.95 -8.09
CA MET A 216 -18.41 -3.33 -9.29
C MET A 216 -17.81 -3.91 -10.58
N ALA A 217 -16.50 -4.20 -10.61
CA ALA A 217 -15.85 -4.79 -11.77
C ALA A 217 -16.41 -6.19 -12.07
N PHE A 218 -16.66 -7.03 -11.05
CA PHE A 218 -17.26 -8.36 -11.23
C PHE A 218 -18.73 -8.27 -11.64
N PHE A 219 -19.52 -7.47 -10.96
CA PHE A 219 -20.94 -7.28 -11.25
C PHE A 219 -21.19 -6.73 -12.67
N GLU A 220 -20.42 -5.75 -13.07
CA GLU A 220 -20.55 -5.15 -14.41
C GLU A 220 -20.09 -6.10 -15.51
N TYR A 221 -19.04 -6.88 -15.27
CA TYR A 221 -18.52 -7.81 -16.26
C TYR A 221 -19.41 -9.03 -16.47
N HIS A 222 -19.93 -9.63 -15.38
CA HIS A 222 -20.69 -10.88 -15.46
C HIS A 222 -22.19 -10.67 -15.69
N PHE A 223 -22.77 -9.61 -15.09
CA PHE A 223 -24.21 -9.37 -15.10
C PHE A 223 -24.60 -8.03 -15.77
N ASN A 224 -23.64 -7.21 -16.16
CA ASN A 224 -23.86 -5.87 -16.70
C ASN A 224 -24.68 -4.94 -15.76
N PHE A 225 -24.67 -5.19 -14.46
CA PHE A 225 -25.32 -4.33 -13.47
C PHE A 225 -24.75 -2.92 -13.46
N LYS A 226 -25.58 -1.97 -13.09
CA LYS A 226 -25.22 -0.56 -12.93
C LYS A 226 -25.46 -0.11 -11.50
N PHE A 227 -24.59 0.74 -11.03
CA PHE A 227 -24.64 1.31 -9.67
C PHE A 227 -24.72 2.83 -9.77
N PRO A 228 -25.93 3.40 -9.99
CA PRO A 228 -26.09 4.86 -10.13
C PRO A 228 -25.68 5.63 -8.88
N LYS A 229 -25.88 5.00 -7.72
CA LYS A 229 -25.50 5.53 -6.41
C LYS A 229 -24.77 4.46 -5.62
N PHE A 230 -23.56 4.74 -5.22
CA PHE A 230 -22.80 3.84 -4.37
C PHE A 230 -21.95 4.59 -3.34
N GLU A 231 -21.56 3.89 -2.30
CA GLU A 231 -20.73 4.36 -1.21
C GLU A 231 -19.60 3.35 -0.99
N ASP A 232 -18.47 3.77 -0.41
CA ASP A 232 -17.32 2.91 -0.14
C ASP A 232 -16.81 3.14 1.29
N THR A 233 -16.96 2.14 2.14
CA THR A 233 -16.55 2.22 3.55
C THR A 233 -15.04 2.29 3.73
N MET A 234 -14.25 1.71 2.81
CA MET A 234 -12.80 1.81 2.81
C MET A 234 -12.36 3.26 2.57
N LEU A 235 -12.99 3.96 1.64
CA LEU A 235 -12.70 5.36 1.34
C LEU A 235 -13.23 6.32 2.42
N LEU A 236 -14.35 6.02 3.07
CA LEU A 236 -14.80 6.76 4.25
C LEU A 236 -13.80 6.62 5.40
N HIS A 237 -13.29 5.41 5.65
CA HIS A 237 -12.26 5.20 6.67
C HIS A 237 -10.93 5.88 6.31
N TYR A 238 -10.55 5.92 5.03
CA TYR A 238 -9.36 6.63 4.57
C TYR A 238 -9.41 8.13 4.92
N LEU A 239 -10.59 8.76 4.92
CA LEU A 239 -10.76 10.14 5.38
C LEU A 239 -10.67 10.31 6.91
N ILE A 240 -10.81 9.23 7.67
CA ILE A 240 -10.66 9.21 9.13
C ILE A 240 -9.20 8.94 9.53
N ASP A 241 -8.54 8.05 8.81
CA ASP A 241 -7.17 7.61 9.03
C ASP A 241 -6.51 7.35 7.67
N GLU A 242 -5.59 8.22 7.24
CA GLU A 242 -4.93 8.12 5.94
C GLU A 242 -3.81 7.08 5.87
N ASN A 243 -3.51 6.38 6.97
CA ASN A 243 -2.40 5.43 7.01
C ASN A 243 -2.70 4.17 6.19
N PRO A 244 -1.85 3.81 5.20
CA PRO A 244 -2.06 2.61 4.41
C PRO A 244 -2.06 1.33 5.27
N GLY A 245 -2.92 0.37 4.91
CA GLY A 245 -3.00 -0.93 5.58
C GLY A 245 -3.90 -0.96 6.82
N THR A 246 -4.64 0.13 7.11
CA THR A 246 -5.58 0.21 8.25
C THR A 246 -7.04 0.05 7.85
N HIS A 247 -7.32 -0.08 6.54
CA HIS A 247 -8.69 0.05 6.01
C HIS A 247 -9.37 -1.30 5.71
N GLY A 248 -8.72 -2.44 5.96
CA GLY A 248 -9.30 -3.75 5.66
C GLY A 248 -10.55 -4.04 6.50
N LEU A 249 -11.59 -4.64 5.89
CA LEU A 249 -12.88 -4.89 6.53
C LEU A 249 -12.74 -5.66 7.86
N LYS A 250 -11.90 -6.69 7.88
CA LYS A 250 -11.57 -7.44 9.09
C LYS A 250 -11.06 -6.55 10.24
N GLN A 251 -10.12 -5.64 9.95
CA GLN A 251 -9.59 -4.72 10.95
C GLN A 251 -10.67 -3.76 11.45
N LEU A 252 -11.52 -3.30 10.53
CA LEU A 252 -12.64 -2.42 10.86
C LEU A 252 -13.73 -3.16 11.66
N ALA A 253 -14.04 -4.41 11.30
CA ALA A 253 -14.96 -5.26 12.06
C ALA A 253 -14.52 -5.37 13.51
N MET A 254 -13.28 -5.76 13.73
CA MET A 254 -12.71 -5.92 15.06
C MET A 254 -12.68 -4.61 15.88
N LYS A 255 -12.55 -3.45 15.22
CA LYS A 255 -12.44 -2.15 15.91
C LYS A 255 -13.80 -1.51 16.15
N TYR A 256 -14.76 -1.73 15.27
CA TYR A 256 -15.97 -0.93 15.21
C TYR A 256 -17.26 -1.74 15.32
N THR A 257 -17.21 -3.08 15.38
CA THR A 257 -18.36 -3.94 15.51
C THR A 257 -18.19 -4.94 16.66
N PRO A 258 -19.27 -5.56 17.17
CA PRO A 258 -19.18 -6.57 18.21
C PRO A 258 -18.81 -7.98 17.68
N TYR A 259 -18.63 -8.16 16.36
CA TYR A 259 -18.48 -9.46 15.74
C TYR A 259 -17.04 -10.01 15.70
N GLY A 260 -16.06 -9.18 16.05
CA GLY A 260 -14.67 -9.61 16.20
C GLY A 260 -14.06 -10.24 14.94
N ASP A 261 -13.48 -11.43 15.11
CA ASP A 261 -12.81 -12.19 14.03
C ASP A 261 -13.78 -13.23 13.43
N TYR A 262 -14.85 -12.76 12.79
CA TYR A 262 -15.88 -13.62 12.18
C TYR A 262 -15.36 -14.47 11.00
N GLU A 263 -14.25 -14.10 10.40
CA GLU A 263 -13.63 -14.83 9.28
C GLU A 263 -12.94 -16.13 9.75
N LYS A 264 -12.54 -16.20 11.02
CA LYS A 264 -11.69 -17.29 11.54
C LYS A 264 -12.23 -18.69 11.25
N PRO A 265 -13.51 -19.01 11.43
CA PRO A 265 -14.03 -20.36 11.18
C PRO A 265 -13.81 -20.81 9.74
N MET A 266 -13.98 -19.92 8.75
CA MET A 266 -13.74 -20.23 7.34
C MET A 266 -12.24 -20.44 7.06
N TYR A 267 -11.37 -19.58 7.58
CA TYR A 267 -9.91 -19.76 7.38
C TYR A 267 -9.36 -20.99 8.09
N ASP A 268 -9.89 -21.34 9.25
CA ASP A 268 -9.54 -22.58 9.94
C ASP A 268 -9.93 -23.82 9.10
N TRP A 269 -11.11 -23.78 8.47
CA TRP A 269 -11.55 -24.81 7.52
C TRP A 269 -10.61 -24.88 6.30
N ILE A 270 -10.26 -23.74 5.70
CA ILE A 270 -9.32 -23.67 4.55
C ILE A 270 -7.97 -24.28 4.93
N ASP A 271 -7.41 -23.92 6.07
CA ASP A 271 -6.10 -24.42 6.51
C ASP A 271 -6.14 -25.93 6.82
N GLN A 272 -7.22 -26.43 7.38
CA GLN A 272 -7.45 -27.86 7.62
C GLN A 272 -7.57 -28.60 6.28
N TYR A 273 -8.43 -28.15 5.37
CA TYR A 273 -8.64 -28.74 4.05
C TYR A 273 -7.33 -28.82 3.25
N ARG A 274 -6.57 -27.73 3.22
CA ARG A 274 -5.27 -27.68 2.53
C ARG A 274 -4.27 -28.66 3.12
N LYS A 275 -4.23 -28.79 4.45
CA LYS A 275 -3.34 -29.72 5.14
C LYS A 275 -3.71 -31.19 4.85
N GLU A 276 -5.00 -31.52 4.85
CA GLU A 276 -5.52 -32.87 4.58
C GLU A 276 -5.23 -33.31 3.14
N HIS A 277 -5.30 -32.37 2.17
CA HIS A 277 -5.11 -32.65 0.74
C HIS A 277 -3.72 -32.31 0.22
N GLY A 278 -2.80 -31.85 1.06
CA GLY A 278 -1.44 -31.49 0.65
C GLY A 278 -1.34 -30.28 -0.30
N ILE A 279 -2.31 -29.35 -0.24
CA ILE A 279 -2.43 -28.20 -1.15
C ILE A 279 -1.60 -27.04 -0.63
N LEU A 280 -0.75 -26.46 -1.50
CA LEU A 280 0.00 -25.25 -1.16
C LEU A 280 -0.94 -24.02 -1.12
N LYS A 281 -0.55 -22.99 -0.34
CA LYS A 281 -1.38 -21.78 -0.17
C LYS A 281 -1.73 -21.11 -1.51
N GLY A 282 -0.78 -21.09 -2.47
CA GLY A 282 -0.98 -20.46 -3.78
C GLY A 282 -1.83 -21.26 -4.76
N ASP A 283 -2.06 -22.55 -4.48
CA ASP A 283 -2.80 -23.46 -5.37
C ASP A 283 -4.25 -23.69 -4.89
N PHE A 284 -4.62 -23.12 -3.73
CA PHE A 284 -5.98 -23.23 -3.21
C PHE A 284 -6.96 -22.41 -4.05
N GLN A 285 -8.10 -22.99 -4.38
CA GLN A 285 -9.15 -22.33 -5.14
C GLN A 285 -10.36 -22.04 -4.26
N TRP A 286 -10.83 -20.81 -4.27
CA TRP A 286 -11.97 -20.36 -3.47
C TRP A 286 -13.27 -21.11 -3.79
N GLY A 287 -13.46 -21.54 -5.02
CA GLY A 287 -14.59 -22.37 -5.41
C GLY A 287 -14.64 -23.77 -4.76
N TRP A 288 -13.61 -24.17 -3.99
CA TRP A 288 -13.65 -25.42 -3.24
C TRP A 288 -14.29 -25.27 -1.86
N ILE A 289 -14.55 -24.04 -1.42
CA ILE A 289 -15.19 -23.80 -0.12
C ILE A 289 -16.66 -24.20 -0.22
N PRO A 290 -17.15 -25.12 0.62
CA PRO A 290 -18.55 -25.50 0.63
C PRO A 290 -19.46 -24.32 0.98
N PHE A 291 -20.65 -24.31 0.41
CA PHE A 291 -21.65 -23.27 0.69
C PHE A 291 -21.89 -23.04 2.19
N ASP A 292 -22.03 -24.11 2.97
CA ASP A 292 -22.26 -24.01 4.44
C ASP A 292 -21.11 -23.38 5.20
N VAL A 293 -19.89 -23.42 4.67
CA VAL A 293 -18.72 -22.75 5.25
C VAL A 293 -18.67 -21.28 4.78
N MET A 294 -18.96 -21.04 3.51
CA MET A 294 -18.94 -19.71 2.89
C MET A 294 -20.06 -18.82 3.42
N LYS A 295 -21.29 -19.33 3.55
CA LYS A 295 -22.49 -18.52 3.83
C LYS A 295 -22.36 -17.59 5.03
N THR A 296 -21.80 -18.07 6.13
CA THR A 296 -21.66 -17.27 7.36
C THR A 296 -20.63 -16.16 7.19
N TYR A 297 -19.47 -16.50 6.64
CA TYR A 297 -18.42 -15.55 6.35
C TYR A 297 -18.92 -14.43 5.43
N ALA A 298 -19.44 -14.83 4.27
CA ALA A 298 -19.90 -13.91 3.22
C ALA A 298 -21.07 -13.02 3.70
N ALA A 299 -22.09 -13.59 4.33
CA ALA A 299 -23.21 -12.81 4.87
C ALA A 299 -22.74 -11.77 5.91
N MET A 300 -21.73 -12.13 6.73
CA MET A 300 -21.15 -11.21 7.71
C MET A 300 -20.38 -10.07 7.07
N ASP A 301 -19.74 -10.26 5.91
CA ASP A 301 -19.08 -9.16 5.19
C ASP A 301 -20.08 -8.04 4.86
N ALA A 302 -21.30 -8.37 4.40
CA ALA A 302 -22.36 -7.39 4.18
C ALA A 302 -22.87 -6.76 5.47
N VAL A 303 -23.08 -7.53 6.55
CA VAL A 303 -23.53 -6.99 7.85
C VAL A 303 -22.49 -6.02 8.42
N VAL A 304 -21.23 -6.41 8.43
CA VAL A 304 -20.13 -5.58 8.94
C VAL A 304 -19.96 -4.33 8.08
N THR A 305 -20.05 -4.47 6.75
CA THR A 305 -19.97 -3.33 5.83
C THR A 305 -21.08 -2.31 6.12
N PHE A 306 -22.32 -2.77 6.37
CA PHE A 306 -23.43 -1.90 6.76
C PHE A 306 -23.14 -1.19 8.09
N MET A 307 -22.71 -1.92 9.12
CA MET A 307 -22.46 -1.36 10.44
C MET A 307 -21.31 -0.34 10.46
N VAL A 308 -20.21 -0.61 9.74
CA VAL A 308 -19.10 0.34 9.67
C VAL A 308 -19.50 1.59 8.85
N TYR A 309 -20.35 1.43 7.84
CA TYR A 309 -20.90 2.57 7.10
C TYR A 309 -21.66 3.51 8.01
N GLU A 310 -22.59 3.03 8.82
CA GLU A 310 -23.37 3.85 9.75
C GLU A 310 -22.49 4.66 10.73
N LYS A 311 -21.33 4.12 11.07
CA LYS A 311 -20.35 4.83 11.90
C LYS A 311 -19.56 5.86 11.09
N PHE A 312 -19.11 5.50 9.90
CA PHE A 312 -18.18 6.34 9.13
C PHE A 312 -18.89 7.43 8.32
N VAL A 313 -20.12 7.22 7.90
CA VAL A 313 -20.89 8.22 7.15
C VAL A 313 -21.01 9.56 7.90
N LYS A 314 -20.88 9.54 9.21
CA LYS A 314 -20.86 10.74 10.07
C LYS A 314 -19.73 11.71 9.72
N ILE A 315 -18.63 11.23 9.08
CA ILE A 315 -17.54 12.10 8.60
C ILE A 315 -18.03 13.10 7.55
N LYS A 316 -19.12 12.78 6.83
CA LYS A 316 -19.75 13.68 5.86
C LYS A 316 -20.37 14.94 6.49
N GLN A 317 -20.51 15.00 7.80
CA GLN A 317 -20.88 16.24 8.51
C GLN A 317 -19.77 17.30 8.42
N ASN A 318 -18.52 16.90 8.22
CA ASN A 318 -17.44 17.80 7.86
C ASN A 318 -17.55 18.16 6.37
N LYS A 319 -17.97 19.38 6.05
CA LYS A 319 -18.22 19.83 4.68
C LYS A 319 -17.03 19.68 3.75
N LYS A 320 -15.79 19.84 4.24
CA LYS A 320 -14.58 19.68 3.42
C LYS A 320 -14.33 18.21 3.08
N LEU A 321 -14.43 17.32 4.06
CA LEU A 321 -14.25 15.89 3.85
C LEU A 321 -15.38 15.29 3.02
N CYS A 322 -16.62 15.73 3.23
CA CYS A 322 -17.75 15.39 2.39
C CYS A 322 -17.51 15.78 0.94
N TRP A 323 -17.02 17.00 0.71
CA TRP A 323 -16.70 17.47 -0.63
C TRP A 323 -15.64 16.61 -1.31
N VAL A 324 -14.55 16.27 -0.60
CA VAL A 324 -13.49 15.37 -1.12
C VAL A 324 -14.07 14.00 -1.46
N TYR A 325 -14.88 13.44 -0.56
CA TYR A 325 -15.50 12.14 -0.77
C TYR A 325 -16.40 12.13 -2.01
N ASP A 326 -17.36 13.06 -2.07
CA ASP A 326 -18.40 13.07 -3.11
C ASP A 326 -17.88 13.57 -4.48
N ASN A 327 -16.83 14.42 -4.52
CA ASN A 327 -16.36 15.03 -5.76
C ASN A 327 -15.02 14.49 -6.26
N ILE A 328 -14.26 13.78 -5.42
CA ILE A 328 -12.96 13.21 -5.81
C ILE A 328 -12.95 11.69 -5.67
N LEU A 329 -13.27 11.15 -4.48
CA LEU A 329 -13.08 9.73 -4.21
C LEU A 329 -14.13 8.85 -4.91
N ILE A 330 -15.39 9.17 -4.80
CA ILE A 330 -16.48 8.41 -5.47
C ILE A 330 -16.41 8.51 -6.99
N PRO A 331 -16.30 9.70 -7.61
CA PRO A 331 -16.09 9.79 -9.07
C PRO A 331 -14.76 9.15 -9.49
N GLY A 332 -13.71 9.27 -8.67
CA GLY A 332 -12.42 8.62 -8.88
C GLY A 332 -12.52 7.09 -8.89
N THR A 333 -13.35 6.51 -8.01
CA THR A 333 -13.64 5.08 -7.99
C THR A 333 -14.26 4.64 -9.31
N ARG A 334 -15.28 5.34 -9.79
CA ARG A 334 -15.93 5.03 -11.08
C ARG A 334 -14.93 5.14 -12.24
N PHE A 335 -14.21 6.25 -12.32
CA PHE A 335 -13.19 6.46 -13.35
C PHE A 335 -12.12 5.35 -13.35
N LEU A 336 -11.64 4.96 -12.17
CA LEU A 336 -10.61 3.91 -12.07
C LEU A 336 -11.16 2.53 -12.39
N THR A 337 -12.42 2.22 -12.06
CA THR A 337 -13.07 0.98 -12.47
C THR A 337 -13.11 0.86 -14.00
N ASP A 338 -13.55 1.92 -14.68
CA ASP A 338 -13.60 1.97 -16.15
C ASP A 338 -12.21 1.90 -16.78
N ALA A 339 -11.24 2.64 -16.22
CA ALA A 339 -9.85 2.65 -16.70
C ALA A 339 -9.18 1.28 -16.53
N GLN A 340 -9.43 0.60 -15.42
CA GLN A 340 -8.91 -0.74 -15.14
C GLN A 340 -9.53 -1.79 -16.07
N ASP A 341 -10.84 -1.74 -16.30
CA ASP A 341 -11.50 -2.65 -17.24
C ASP A 341 -11.04 -2.42 -18.68
N ASN A 342 -10.82 -1.17 -19.06
CA ASN A 342 -10.28 -0.84 -20.37
C ASN A 342 -8.84 -1.39 -20.55
N GLY A 343 -8.00 -1.26 -19.53
CA GLY A 343 -6.60 -1.72 -19.54
C GLY A 343 -5.74 -1.07 -20.61
N VAL A 344 -4.45 -1.41 -20.62
CA VAL A 344 -3.44 -0.85 -21.55
C VAL A 344 -3.11 -1.87 -22.64
N PRO A 345 -3.29 -1.54 -23.94
CA PRO A 345 -3.01 -2.46 -25.03
C PRO A 345 -1.51 -2.61 -25.29
N PHE A 346 -1.05 -3.87 -25.43
CA PHE A 346 0.32 -4.22 -25.76
C PHE A 346 0.40 -5.02 -27.05
N ASP A 347 1.47 -4.81 -27.80
CA ASP A 347 1.84 -5.62 -28.96
C ASP A 347 2.68 -6.82 -28.50
N LYS A 348 2.11 -8.02 -28.52
CA LYS A 348 2.79 -9.26 -28.09
C LYS A 348 4.06 -9.56 -28.90
N GLN A 349 4.06 -9.27 -30.21
CA GLN A 349 5.23 -9.51 -31.06
C GLN A 349 6.37 -8.57 -30.70
N ARG A 350 6.07 -7.28 -30.51
CA ARG A 350 7.08 -6.32 -30.04
C ARG A 350 7.64 -6.68 -28.67
N LEU A 351 6.79 -7.14 -27.75
CA LEU A 351 7.25 -7.62 -26.44
C LEU A 351 8.23 -8.79 -26.57
N GLN A 352 7.92 -9.77 -27.43
CA GLN A 352 8.80 -10.93 -27.66
C GLN A 352 10.12 -10.50 -28.28
N ILE A 353 10.10 -9.60 -29.27
CA ILE A 353 11.31 -9.05 -29.88
C ILE A 353 12.14 -8.30 -28.83
N ALA A 354 11.49 -7.45 -28.03
CA ALA A 354 12.16 -6.70 -26.97
C ALA A 354 12.79 -7.61 -25.89
N GLN A 355 12.14 -8.73 -25.54
CA GLN A 355 12.70 -9.72 -24.62
C GLN A 355 13.98 -10.36 -25.19
N ASN A 356 13.96 -10.75 -26.47
CA ASN A 356 15.12 -11.39 -27.12
C ASN A 356 16.29 -10.41 -27.21
N ILE A 357 16.06 -9.19 -27.70
CA ILE A 357 17.11 -8.14 -27.79
C ILE A 357 17.68 -7.86 -26.39
N MET A 358 16.82 -7.72 -25.37
CA MET A 358 17.27 -7.46 -24.00
C MET A 358 18.09 -8.62 -23.42
N GLN A 359 17.76 -9.89 -23.80
CA GLN A 359 18.54 -11.06 -23.39
C GLN A 359 19.92 -11.05 -24.06
N GLU A 360 19.99 -10.79 -25.36
CA GLU A 360 21.25 -10.66 -26.10
C GLU A 360 22.15 -9.57 -25.50
N ASP A 361 21.56 -8.39 -25.20
CA ASP A 361 22.24 -7.27 -24.55
C ASP A 361 22.78 -7.64 -23.14
N ILE A 362 22.04 -8.45 -22.37
CA ILE A 362 22.48 -8.92 -21.05
C ILE A 362 23.64 -9.91 -21.21
N ASP A 363 23.53 -10.85 -22.14
CA ASP A 363 24.56 -11.86 -22.38
C ASP A 363 25.86 -11.24 -22.89
N GLU A 364 25.79 -10.21 -23.74
CA GLU A 364 26.95 -9.43 -24.17
C GLU A 364 27.60 -8.67 -23.01
N ALA A 365 26.78 -8.01 -22.15
CA ALA A 365 27.29 -7.30 -20.99
C ALA A 365 27.94 -8.24 -19.97
N ILE A 366 27.36 -9.43 -19.74
CA ILE A 366 27.92 -10.48 -18.90
C ILE A 366 29.24 -11.00 -19.50
N SER A 367 29.28 -11.28 -20.83
CA SER A 367 30.50 -11.69 -21.51
C SER A 367 31.61 -10.64 -21.37
N THR A 368 31.27 -9.36 -21.46
CA THR A 368 32.21 -8.26 -21.28
C THR A 368 32.74 -8.19 -19.87
N LEU A 369 31.88 -8.39 -18.85
CA LEU A 369 32.28 -8.44 -17.45
C LEU A 369 33.27 -9.59 -17.18
N TYR A 370 33.00 -10.80 -17.69
CA TYR A 370 33.85 -11.96 -17.49
C TYR A 370 35.15 -11.93 -18.31
N LYS A 371 35.25 -11.08 -19.36
CA LYS A 371 36.51 -10.83 -20.08
C LYS A 371 37.44 -9.85 -19.34
N ASP A 372 36.90 -9.10 -18.36
CA ASP A 372 37.72 -8.16 -17.58
C ASP A 372 38.73 -8.90 -16.73
N GLU A 373 40.02 -8.54 -16.88
CA GLU A 373 41.12 -9.21 -16.18
C GLU A 373 40.97 -9.17 -14.64
N ARG A 374 40.40 -8.12 -14.10
CA ARG A 374 40.21 -7.97 -12.65
C ARG A 374 39.17 -8.96 -12.13
N VAL A 375 38.08 -9.16 -12.88
CA VAL A 375 37.06 -10.15 -12.54
C VAL A 375 37.62 -11.57 -12.65
N ARG A 376 38.36 -11.88 -13.71
CA ARG A 376 39.04 -13.20 -13.89
C ARG A 376 40.01 -13.51 -12.75
N LYS A 377 40.84 -12.54 -12.37
CA LYS A 377 41.77 -12.71 -11.23
C LYS A 377 41.03 -12.94 -9.92
N PHE A 378 39.92 -12.23 -9.71
CA PHE A 378 39.05 -12.43 -8.54
C PHE A 378 38.45 -13.84 -8.52
N GLU A 379 37.95 -14.35 -9.62
CA GLU A 379 37.42 -15.71 -9.75
C GLU A 379 38.48 -16.76 -9.42
N GLN A 380 39.68 -16.61 -9.99
CA GLN A 380 40.81 -17.49 -9.71
C GLN A 380 41.15 -17.53 -8.22
N LEU A 381 41.18 -16.38 -7.54
CA LEU A 381 41.46 -16.28 -6.11
C LEU A 381 40.35 -16.88 -5.25
N GLN A 382 39.08 -16.75 -5.68
CA GLN A 382 37.94 -17.30 -4.94
C GLN A 382 37.67 -18.78 -5.26
N GLY A 383 38.30 -19.34 -6.28
CA GLY A 383 38.09 -20.72 -6.75
C GLY A 383 36.67 -21.01 -7.24
N LYS A 384 35.93 -19.97 -7.64
CA LYS A 384 34.56 -20.07 -8.13
C LYS A 384 34.17 -18.89 -9.04
N GLU A 385 33.19 -19.13 -9.90
CA GLU A 385 32.62 -18.14 -10.79
C GLU A 385 32.00 -16.96 -10.02
N PHE A 386 32.18 -15.76 -10.53
CA PHE A 386 31.64 -14.54 -9.97
C PHE A 386 30.17 -14.36 -10.35
N ASN A 387 29.29 -14.18 -9.37
CA ASN A 387 27.90 -13.85 -9.61
C ASN A 387 27.63 -12.35 -9.37
N PRO A 388 27.36 -11.54 -10.41
CA PRO A 388 27.13 -10.11 -10.29
C PRO A 388 25.86 -9.75 -9.51
N ASN A 389 24.97 -10.71 -9.24
CA ASN A 389 23.78 -10.53 -8.42
C ASN A 389 24.02 -10.83 -6.93
N SER A 390 25.15 -11.44 -6.58
CA SER A 390 25.50 -11.74 -5.19
C SER A 390 26.07 -10.50 -4.49
N THR A 391 25.31 -9.89 -3.59
CA THR A 391 25.78 -8.72 -2.80
C THR A 391 27.03 -9.03 -1.97
N LEU A 392 27.17 -10.28 -1.51
CA LEU A 392 28.36 -10.70 -0.76
C LEU A 392 29.61 -10.75 -1.65
N GLN A 393 29.50 -11.36 -2.85
CA GLN A 393 30.61 -11.42 -3.78
C GLN A 393 30.97 -10.04 -4.34
N LEU A 394 29.96 -9.19 -4.57
CA LEU A 394 30.18 -7.80 -4.97
C LEU A 394 31.00 -7.02 -3.95
N ARG A 395 30.65 -7.08 -2.67
CA ARG A 395 31.42 -6.40 -1.63
C ARG A 395 32.86 -6.86 -1.62
N LYS A 396 33.09 -8.18 -1.69
CA LYS A 396 34.45 -8.76 -1.76
C LYS A 396 35.21 -8.28 -2.99
N LEU A 397 34.53 -8.25 -4.16
CA LEU A 397 35.18 -7.77 -5.37
C LEU A 397 35.49 -6.27 -5.27
N MET A 398 34.54 -5.41 -4.88
CA MET A 398 34.71 -3.96 -4.88
C MET A 398 35.68 -3.48 -3.81
N PHE A 399 35.48 -3.92 -2.57
CA PHE A 399 36.18 -3.33 -1.42
C PHE A 399 37.41 -4.12 -1.01
N ASP A 400 37.32 -5.46 -1.00
CA ASP A 400 38.46 -6.30 -0.53
C ASP A 400 39.46 -6.54 -1.65
N PHE A 401 39.01 -6.80 -2.89
CA PHE A 401 39.92 -7.16 -4.00
C PHE A 401 40.33 -5.95 -4.84
N LEU A 402 39.40 -5.11 -5.29
CA LEU A 402 39.72 -3.92 -6.07
C LEU A 402 40.17 -2.72 -5.22
N GLY A 403 40.00 -2.79 -3.91
CA GLY A 403 40.41 -1.74 -2.97
C GLY A 403 39.70 -0.40 -3.19
N LEU A 404 38.45 -0.42 -3.71
CA LEU A 404 37.69 0.80 -3.95
C LEU A 404 37.26 1.41 -2.60
N ASN A 405 37.31 2.75 -2.51
CA ASN A 405 36.91 3.45 -1.31
C ASN A 405 35.37 3.39 -1.15
N PRO A 406 34.85 2.85 -0.02
CA PRO A 406 33.42 2.84 0.24
C PRO A 406 32.84 4.26 0.32
N THR A 407 31.62 4.44 -0.20
CA THR A 407 30.91 5.74 -0.19
C THR A 407 30.39 6.15 1.20
N GLY A 408 30.51 5.25 2.19
CA GLY A 408 29.95 5.44 3.55
C GLY A 408 28.50 5.00 3.70
N LYS A 409 27.78 4.72 2.61
CA LYS A 409 26.39 4.23 2.66
C LYS A 409 26.36 2.78 3.15
N LYS A 410 25.57 2.52 4.19
CA LYS A 410 25.42 1.20 4.81
C LYS A 410 24.04 0.61 4.53
N THR A 411 23.98 -0.73 4.53
CA THR A 411 22.71 -1.47 4.55
C THR A 411 22.09 -1.46 5.95
N GLY A 412 20.82 -1.85 6.08
CA GLY A 412 20.17 -2.00 7.39
C GLY A 412 20.89 -2.97 8.37
N THR A 413 21.77 -3.84 7.85
CA THR A 413 22.62 -4.75 8.66
C THR A 413 24.02 -4.19 8.95
N GLY A 414 24.30 -2.92 8.58
CA GLY A 414 25.56 -2.23 8.83
C GLY A 414 26.69 -2.53 7.83
N ALA A 415 26.47 -3.37 6.82
CA ALA A 415 27.48 -3.65 5.79
C ALA A 415 27.48 -2.56 4.70
N ASP A 416 28.61 -2.40 3.98
CA ASP A 416 28.68 -1.45 2.86
C ASP A 416 27.66 -1.77 1.77
N SER A 417 26.95 -0.74 1.32
CA SER A 417 25.96 -0.89 0.26
C SER A 417 26.64 -1.13 -1.10
N THR A 418 25.94 -1.85 -1.97
CA THR A 418 26.31 -2.04 -3.38
C THR A 418 25.09 -1.76 -4.27
N ASP A 419 24.24 -0.84 -3.84
CA ASP A 419 23.08 -0.41 -4.64
C ASP A 419 23.52 0.40 -5.88
N ALA A 420 22.54 0.75 -6.72
CA ALA A 420 22.82 1.41 -7.99
C ALA A 420 23.49 2.78 -7.82
N GLU A 421 23.21 3.49 -6.72
CA GLU A 421 23.79 4.80 -6.43
C GLU A 421 25.29 4.64 -6.05
N VAL A 422 25.57 3.73 -5.14
CA VAL A 422 26.93 3.39 -4.74
C VAL A 422 27.75 2.89 -5.94
N LEU A 423 27.20 2.01 -6.78
CA LEU A 423 27.91 1.54 -7.97
C LEU A 423 28.23 2.67 -8.96
N LYS A 424 27.36 3.68 -9.10
CA LYS A 424 27.62 4.87 -9.93
C LYS A 424 28.81 5.68 -9.40
N GLU A 425 28.88 5.88 -8.08
CA GLU A 425 30.00 6.59 -7.45
C GLU A 425 31.31 5.81 -7.59
N LEU A 426 31.25 4.47 -7.39
CA LEU A 426 32.42 3.62 -7.56
C LEU A 426 32.89 3.50 -9.02
N ALA A 427 32.03 3.75 -9.99
CA ALA A 427 32.38 3.71 -11.42
C ALA A 427 33.44 4.75 -11.82
N VAL A 428 33.61 5.81 -11.03
CA VAL A 428 34.69 6.81 -11.22
C VAL A 428 36.06 6.20 -10.88
N GLN A 429 36.09 5.22 -9.96
CA GLN A 429 37.34 4.60 -9.47
C GLN A 429 37.73 3.37 -10.31
N SER A 430 36.78 2.68 -10.93
CA SER A 430 37.00 1.46 -11.72
C SER A 430 35.85 1.27 -12.73
N PRO A 431 36.10 0.71 -13.93
CA PRO A 431 35.03 0.41 -14.88
C PRO A 431 34.14 -0.79 -14.48
N VAL A 432 34.60 -1.67 -13.57
CA VAL A 432 33.85 -2.88 -13.16
C VAL A 432 32.50 -2.54 -12.53
N PRO A 433 32.35 -1.55 -11.63
CA PRO A 433 31.05 -1.12 -11.12
C PRO A 433 30.06 -0.70 -12.21
N GLN A 434 30.53 -0.02 -13.27
CA GLN A 434 29.67 0.39 -14.39
C GLN A 434 29.14 -0.83 -15.16
N LEU A 435 30.00 -1.81 -15.47
CA LEU A 435 29.58 -3.05 -16.14
C LEU A 435 28.51 -3.79 -15.34
N ILE A 436 28.67 -3.87 -14.02
CA ILE A 436 27.68 -4.50 -13.15
C ILE A 436 26.37 -3.70 -13.11
N LEU A 437 26.48 -2.37 -13.08
CA LEU A 437 25.30 -1.49 -13.12
C LEU A 437 24.49 -1.70 -14.40
N ASP A 438 25.17 -1.77 -15.55
CA ASP A 438 24.55 -1.99 -16.86
C ASP A 438 23.82 -3.35 -16.92
N ILE A 439 24.46 -4.42 -16.45
CA ILE A 439 23.85 -5.75 -16.35
C ILE A 439 22.60 -5.69 -15.46
N ARG A 440 22.68 -5.08 -14.28
CA ARG A 440 21.54 -4.97 -13.35
C ARG A 440 20.38 -4.16 -13.90
N GLN A 441 20.65 -3.05 -14.59
CA GLN A 441 19.62 -2.22 -15.21
C GLN A 441 18.89 -2.98 -16.32
N LYS A 442 19.64 -3.64 -17.23
CA LYS A 442 19.08 -4.46 -18.31
C LYS A 442 18.28 -5.64 -17.75
N SER A 443 18.85 -6.37 -16.78
CA SER A 443 18.16 -7.48 -16.10
C SER A 443 16.88 -7.03 -15.38
N LYS A 444 16.88 -5.87 -14.75
CA LYS A 444 15.67 -5.31 -14.11
C LYS A 444 14.58 -5.03 -15.15
N ILE A 445 14.93 -4.45 -16.29
CA ILE A 445 13.96 -4.17 -17.37
C ILE A 445 13.36 -5.46 -17.90
N LYS A 446 14.20 -6.45 -18.20
CA LYS A 446 13.73 -7.75 -18.66
C LYS A 446 12.86 -8.45 -17.61
N ASN A 447 13.42 -8.74 -16.43
CA ASN A 447 12.79 -9.61 -15.44
C ASN A 447 11.59 -8.95 -14.73
N THR A 448 11.61 -7.63 -14.54
CA THR A 448 10.54 -6.92 -13.83
C THR A 448 9.39 -6.53 -14.74
N TYR A 449 9.67 -6.23 -16.00
CA TYR A 449 8.66 -5.73 -16.93
C TYR A 449 8.43 -6.67 -18.10
N LEU A 450 9.41 -6.89 -19.00
CA LEU A 450 9.18 -7.62 -20.24
C LEU A 450 8.73 -9.06 -19.99
N ASP A 451 9.37 -9.79 -19.08
CA ASP A 451 9.03 -11.18 -18.77
C ASP A 451 7.70 -11.32 -18.02
N LYS A 452 7.30 -10.27 -17.30
CA LYS A 452 6.05 -10.30 -16.53
C LYS A 452 4.82 -9.82 -17.31
N ILE A 453 4.98 -9.00 -18.33
CA ILE A 453 3.85 -8.45 -19.08
C ILE A 453 3.13 -9.55 -19.85
N ILE A 454 3.84 -10.35 -20.67
CA ILE A 454 3.22 -11.34 -21.56
C ILE A 454 2.30 -12.33 -20.84
N PRO A 455 2.74 -12.98 -19.73
CA PRO A 455 1.88 -13.92 -19.00
C PRO A 455 0.64 -13.28 -18.35
N GLN A 456 0.66 -11.96 -18.18
CA GLN A 456 -0.40 -11.21 -17.50
C GLN A 456 -1.34 -10.47 -18.46
N LEU A 457 -1.07 -10.57 -19.77
CA LEU A 457 -1.98 -10.03 -20.78
C LEU A 457 -3.25 -10.87 -20.87
N ASP A 458 -4.38 -10.21 -20.88
CA ASP A 458 -5.66 -10.84 -21.14
C ASP A 458 -5.76 -11.28 -22.61
N ARG A 459 -6.83 -12.00 -22.96
CA ARG A 459 -7.05 -12.54 -24.33
C ARG A 459 -7.05 -11.46 -25.41
N ASP A 460 -7.45 -10.24 -25.06
CA ASP A 460 -7.47 -9.06 -25.95
C ASP A 460 -6.12 -8.31 -26.01
N SER A 461 -5.05 -8.90 -25.48
CA SER A 461 -3.71 -8.32 -25.42
C SER A 461 -3.63 -7.02 -24.59
N ARG A 462 -4.50 -6.85 -23.62
CA ARG A 462 -4.46 -5.72 -22.69
C ARG A 462 -3.94 -6.15 -21.32
N LEU A 463 -3.13 -5.29 -20.71
CA LEU A 463 -2.71 -5.43 -19.32
C LEU A 463 -3.67 -4.63 -18.44
N ARG A 464 -4.33 -5.33 -17.52
CA ARG A 464 -5.21 -4.74 -16.51
C ARG A 464 -4.55 -4.81 -15.16
N THR A 465 -4.43 -3.67 -14.53
CA THR A 465 -3.77 -3.52 -13.22
C THR A 465 -4.63 -2.65 -12.32
N GLY A 466 -4.48 -2.80 -11.01
CA GLY A 466 -5.24 -2.03 -10.03
C GLY A 466 -4.60 -0.68 -9.72
N PHE A 467 -5.44 0.30 -9.43
CA PHE A 467 -5.07 1.59 -8.85
C PHE A 467 -5.88 1.84 -7.58
N ASN A 468 -5.24 2.29 -6.51
CA ASN A 468 -5.89 2.52 -5.22
C ASN A 468 -5.89 4.01 -4.88
N LEU A 469 -7.05 4.51 -4.43
CA LEU A 469 -7.25 5.87 -3.95
C LEU A 469 -6.78 6.05 -2.49
N HIS A 470 -6.69 4.95 -1.74
CA HIS A 470 -6.38 4.91 -0.30
C HIS A 470 -4.95 4.40 0.01
N GLY A 471 -4.12 4.22 -1.02
CA GLY A 471 -2.81 3.57 -0.86
C GLY A 471 -1.66 4.48 -0.45
N THR A 472 -1.90 5.77 -0.21
CA THR A 472 -0.88 6.76 0.20
C THR A 472 -1.49 7.76 1.16
N THR A 473 -0.69 8.30 2.08
CA THR A 473 -1.11 9.37 3.01
C THR A 473 -1.31 10.73 2.33
N SER A 474 -0.82 10.89 1.09
CA SER A 474 -0.85 12.15 0.36
C SER A 474 -2.01 12.32 -0.62
N GLY A 475 -2.92 11.35 -0.71
CA GLY A 475 -4.00 11.35 -1.71
C GLY A 475 -3.56 10.97 -3.14
N ARG A 476 -2.29 10.60 -3.35
CA ARG A 476 -1.83 10.09 -4.64
C ARG A 476 -2.33 8.68 -4.88
N LEU A 477 -2.60 8.33 -6.14
CA LEU A 477 -2.88 6.96 -6.51
C LEU A 477 -1.67 6.06 -6.23
N SER A 478 -1.91 4.85 -5.76
CA SER A 478 -0.94 3.77 -5.78
C SER A 478 -1.38 2.68 -6.76
N SER A 479 -0.43 1.93 -7.31
CA SER A 479 -0.71 0.83 -8.22
C SER A 479 -0.59 -0.50 -7.51
N SER A 480 -1.52 -1.41 -7.76
CA SER A 480 -1.59 -2.76 -7.21
C SER A 480 -1.85 -3.80 -8.30
N GLY A 481 -1.83 -5.08 -7.95
CA GLY A 481 -2.18 -6.17 -8.85
C GLY A 481 -1.03 -6.69 -9.69
N LYS A 482 -1.33 -7.08 -10.93
CA LYS A 482 -0.43 -7.86 -11.82
C LYS A 482 0.93 -7.20 -12.04
N LEU A 483 0.96 -5.89 -12.30
CA LEU A 483 2.18 -5.11 -12.51
C LEU A 483 1.98 -3.68 -12.04
N ASN A 484 2.99 -3.08 -11.38
CA ASN A 484 2.93 -1.66 -11.05
C ASN A 484 3.17 -0.79 -12.29
N MET A 485 2.08 -0.33 -12.90
CA MET A 485 2.13 0.48 -14.13
C MET A 485 2.66 1.90 -13.90
N GLN A 486 2.63 2.41 -12.66
CA GLN A 486 3.20 3.73 -12.33
C GLN A 486 4.72 3.74 -12.29
N GLN A 487 5.35 2.56 -12.24
CA GLN A 487 6.80 2.40 -12.20
C GLN A 487 7.41 1.94 -13.53
N LEU A 488 6.66 1.98 -14.64
CA LEU A 488 7.24 1.69 -15.95
C LEU A 488 8.44 2.61 -16.25
N PRO A 489 9.54 2.07 -16.78
CA PRO A 489 10.75 2.84 -17.07
C PRO A 489 10.42 4.01 -18.00
N ARG A 490 10.64 5.24 -17.52
CA ARG A 490 10.26 6.47 -18.25
C ARG A 490 10.97 6.60 -19.59
N ASP A 491 12.27 6.32 -19.59
CA ASP A 491 13.17 6.61 -20.70
C ASP A 491 13.61 5.35 -21.45
N ASN A 492 12.95 4.19 -21.19
CA ASN A 492 13.29 2.95 -21.87
C ASN A 492 12.27 2.61 -22.96
N PRO A 493 12.66 2.67 -24.25
CA PRO A 493 11.78 2.39 -25.36
C PRO A 493 11.40 0.91 -25.48
N ALA A 494 12.17 -0.01 -24.90
CA ALA A 494 11.92 -1.45 -25.00
C ALA A 494 10.57 -1.86 -24.37
N VAL A 495 10.15 -1.19 -23.27
CA VAL A 495 8.86 -1.45 -22.63
C VAL A 495 7.75 -0.57 -23.22
N LYS A 496 7.95 0.77 -23.23
CA LYS A 496 6.94 1.70 -23.71
C LYS A 496 6.66 1.58 -25.20
N GLY A 497 7.66 1.23 -26.00
CA GLY A 497 7.51 0.97 -27.43
C GLY A 497 6.65 -0.23 -27.78
N CYS A 498 6.35 -1.11 -26.77
CA CYS A 498 5.43 -2.23 -26.93
C CYS A 498 3.96 -1.86 -26.66
N ILE A 499 3.69 -0.67 -26.12
CA ILE A 499 2.32 -0.14 -25.99
C ILE A 499 1.84 0.31 -27.36
N LYS A 500 0.69 -0.21 -27.81
CA LYS A 500 0.16 0.05 -29.15
C LYS A 500 -1.33 0.32 -29.08
N ALA A 501 -1.77 1.41 -29.68
CA ALA A 501 -3.19 1.71 -29.79
C ALA A 501 -3.95 0.56 -30.52
N ALA A 502 -5.19 0.36 -30.17
CA ALA A 502 -6.09 -0.53 -30.89
C ALA A 502 -6.25 -0.03 -32.36
N ALA A 503 -6.64 -0.95 -33.26
CA ALA A 503 -6.88 -0.60 -34.66
C ALA A 503 -7.88 0.56 -34.76
N GLY A 504 -7.55 1.57 -35.57
CA GLY A 504 -8.38 2.78 -35.74
C GLY A 504 -8.29 3.81 -34.60
N SER A 505 -7.50 3.54 -33.57
CA SER A 505 -7.32 4.43 -32.41
C SER A 505 -5.92 5.03 -32.33
N LYS A 506 -5.75 6.06 -31.52
CA LYS A 506 -4.47 6.68 -31.16
C LYS A 506 -4.33 6.76 -29.64
N ILE A 507 -3.09 6.68 -29.15
CA ILE A 507 -2.78 6.99 -27.77
C ILE A 507 -2.55 8.49 -27.67
N VAL A 508 -3.30 9.14 -26.77
CA VAL A 508 -3.11 10.55 -26.43
C VAL A 508 -2.52 10.61 -25.04
N ALA A 509 -1.34 11.21 -24.90
CA ALA A 509 -0.71 11.44 -23.61
C ALA A 509 -0.77 12.94 -23.29
N MET A 510 -1.30 13.27 -22.12
CA MET A 510 -1.34 14.62 -21.58
C MET A 510 -0.68 14.62 -20.21
N ASP A 511 0.21 15.57 -19.98
CA ASP A 511 0.91 15.74 -18.70
C ASP A 511 0.85 17.21 -18.26
N LEU A 512 0.63 17.41 -16.97
CA LEU A 512 0.61 18.76 -16.39
C LEU A 512 2.04 19.20 -16.09
N THR A 513 2.50 20.26 -16.74
CA THR A 513 3.83 20.81 -16.50
C THR A 513 3.95 21.32 -15.07
N THR A 514 4.79 20.66 -14.26
CA THR A 514 5.12 21.09 -12.88
C THR A 514 3.88 21.38 -12.02
N ALA A 515 2.86 20.50 -12.07
CA ALA A 515 1.58 20.69 -11.38
C ALA A 515 1.73 21.03 -9.90
N GLU A 516 2.69 20.41 -9.20
CA GLU A 516 2.94 20.62 -7.76
C GLU A 516 3.38 22.06 -7.49
N VAL A 517 4.24 22.61 -8.34
CA VAL A 517 4.72 24.00 -8.20
C VAL A 517 3.61 24.98 -8.54
N TYR A 518 2.77 24.67 -9.53
CA TYR A 518 1.60 25.48 -9.87
C TYR A 518 0.61 25.57 -8.69
N VAL A 519 0.29 24.44 -8.07
CA VAL A 519 -0.60 24.39 -6.91
C VAL A 519 0.00 25.17 -5.73
N ALA A 520 1.30 25.00 -5.46
CA ALA A 520 1.97 25.75 -4.40
C ALA A 520 1.96 27.26 -4.66
N ALA A 521 2.21 27.68 -5.92
CA ALA A 521 2.13 29.10 -6.31
C ALA A 521 0.73 29.67 -6.09
N LYS A 522 -0.30 28.88 -6.42
CA LYS A 522 -1.70 29.26 -6.24
C LYS A 522 -2.10 29.38 -4.78
N LEU A 523 -1.70 28.41 -3.93
CA LEU A 523 -1.98 28.39 -2.49
C LEU A 523 -1.21 29.49 -1.75
N ALA A 524 0.02 29.79 -2.18
CA ALA A 524 0.84 30.86 -1.62
C ALA A 524 0.42 32.26 -2.11
N GLU A 525 -0.45 32.34 -3.11
CA GLU A 525 -0.82 33.57 -3.82
C GLU A 525 0.42 34.33 -4.33
N ASP A 526 1.45 33.59 -4.79
CA ASP A 526 2.70 34.16 -5.30
C ASP A 526 2.57 34.53 -6.78
N GLU A 527 2.22 35.79 -7.04
CA GLU A 527 1.98 36.28 -8.39
C GLU A 527 3.23 36.21 -9.27
N ALA A 528 4.42 36.43 -8.71
CA ALA A 528 5.66 36.32 -9.46
C ALA A 528 5.89 34.91 -9.99
N LEU A 529 5.58 33.89 -9.19
CA LEU A 529 5.64 32.48 -9.60
C LEU A 529 4.50 32.13 -10.55
N MET A 530 3.31 32.69 -10.35
CA MET A 530 2.17 32.51 -11.26
C MET A 530 2.44 33.11 -12.65
N ASP A 531 3.16 34.22 -12.73
CA ASP A 531 3.53 34.86 -14.01
C ASP A 531 4.50 33.98 -14.82
N VAL A 532 5.35 33.19 -14.16
CA VAL A 532 6.17 32.17 -14.84
C VAL A 532 5.30 31.18 -15.61
N PHE A 533 4.17 30.76 -15.05
CA PHE A 533 3.22 29.86 -15.71
C PHE A 533 2.43 30.54 -16.82
N ARG A 534 2.08 31.82 -16.66
CA ARG A 534 1.33 32.61 -17.65
C ARG A 534 2.16 33.00 -18.86
N SER A 535 3.48 33.18 -18.68
CA SER A 535 4.37 33.58 -19.75
C SER A 535 4.51 32.55 -20.89
N GLY A 536 4.16 31.30 -20.63
CA GLY A 536 4.39 30.19 -21.55
C GLY A 536 5.89 29.86 -21.70
N GLY A 537 6.23 28.92 -22.56
CA GLY A 537 7.62 28.56 -22.81
C GLY A 537 8.18 27.51 -21.82
N ASN A 538 9.51 27.44 -21.74
CA ASN A 538 10.17 26.45 -20.90
C ASN A 538 10.22 26.90 -19.44
N PHE A 539 9.36 26.34 -18.60
CA PHE A 539 9.21 26.68 -17.18
C PHE A 539 10.56 26.81 -16.43
N HIS A 540 11.46 25.83 -16.57
CA HIS A 540 12.74 25.87 -15.85
C HIS A 540 13.72 26.91 -16.40
N SER A 541 13.66 27.19 -17.68
CA SER A 541 14.43 28.30 -18.29
C SER A 541 13.91 29.64 -17.79
N THR A 542 12.60 29.82 -17.71
CA THR A 542 11.99 31.04 -17.18
C THR A 542 12.34 31.26 -15.72
N ILE A 543 12.26 30.22 -14.88
CA ILE A 543 12.70 30.29 -13.46
C ILE A 543 14.17 30.68 -13.37
N ALA A 544 15.07 30.03 -14.14
CA ALA A 544 16.49 30.36 -14.13
C ALA A 544 16.76 31.80 -14.57
N HIS A 545 16.11 32.22 -15.64
CA HIS A 545 16.21 33.60 -16.14
C HIS A 545 15.79 34.63 -15.09
N THR A 546 14.65 34.37 -14.42
CA THR A 546 14.08 35.30 -13.43
C THR A 546 14.92 35.33 -12.13
N VAL A 547 15.29 34.17 -11.60
CA VAL A 547 16.03 34.04 -10.33
C VAL A 547 17.47 34.55 -10.47
N PHE A 548 18.17 34.19 -11.55
CA PHE A 548 19.56 34.56 -11.74
C PHE A 548 19.73 35.87 -12.56
N LYS A 549 18.63 36.52 -12.99
CA LYS A 549 18.63 37.74 -13.78
C LYS A 549 19.57 37.64 -14.99
N LEU A 550 19.40 36.55 -15.78
CA LEU A 550 20.30 36.23 -16.87
C LEU A 550 20.18 37.25 -18.01
N PRO A 551 21.29 37.68 -18.62
CA PRO A 551 21.31 38.73 -19.67
C PRO A 551 21.09 38.12 -21.08
N CYS A 552 20.11 37.22 -21.25
CA CYS A 552 19.80 36.56 -22.52
C CYS A 552 18.29 36.37 -22.67
N ALA A 553 17.78 35.95 -23.80
CA ALA A 553 16.39 35.56 -23.95
C ALA A 553 16.11 34.22 -23.22
N VAL A 554 14.87 33.99 -22.75
CA VAL A 554 14.48 32.76 -22.02
C VAL A 554 14.75 31.51 -22.85
N GLU A 555 14.57 31.59 -24.16
CA GLU A 555 14.80 30.50 -25.12
C GLU A 555 16.26 30.07 -25.19
N GLU A 556 17.18 31.01 -24.97
CA GLU A 556 18.64 30.80 -25.02
C GLU A 556 19.20 30.22 -23.71
N VAL A 557 18.44 30.28 -22.61
CA VAL A 557 18.91 29.82 -21.28
C VAL A 557 19.33 28.36 -21.30
N ALA A 558 18.63 27.51 -22.03
CA ALA A 558 18.94 26.08 -22.08
C ALA A 558 20.29 25.79 -22.73
N GLU A 559 20.72 26.63 -23.68
CA GLU A 559 21.97 26.50 -24.40
C GLU A 559 23.12 27.25 -23.69
N LEU A 560 22.92 28.50 -23.35
CA LEU A 560 23.97 29.37 -22.80
C LEU A 560 24.21 29.20 -21.32
N TYR A 561 23.15 28.83 -20.54
CA TYR A 561 23.16 28.75 -19.06
C TYR A 561 22.59 27.43 -18.56
N SER A 562 22.96 26.33 -19.18
CA SER A 562 22.50 24.97 -18.85
C SER A 562 22.66 24.64 -17.36
N ASP A 563 23.80 25.01 -16.75
CA ASP A 563 24.08 24.77 -15.32
C ASP A 563 23.10 25.53 -14.40
N ARG A 564 22.80 26.80 -14.74
CA ARG A 564 21.84 27.62 -13.98
C ARG A 564 20.43 27.10 -14.13
N ARG A 565 20.06 26.63 -15.30
CA ARG A 565 18.77 25.98 -15.55
C ARG A 565 18.63 24.70 -14.74
N GLN A 566 19.67 23.86 -14.63
CA GLN A 566 19.65 22.67 -13.80
C GLN A 566 19.58 23.01 -12.30
N ALA A 567 20.32 24.03 -11.84
CA ALA A 567 20.22 24.52 -10.47
C ALA A 567 18.81 25.01 -10.15
N ALA A 568 18.20 25.83 -11.02
CA ALA A 568 16.83 26.30 -10.86
C ALA A 568 15.81 25.15 -10.78
N LYS A 569 15.97 24.12 -11.62
CA LYS A 569 15.13 22.92 -11.60
C LYS A 569 15.27 22.17 -10.26
N ALA A 570 16.48 21.91 -9.83
CA ALA A 570 16.75 21.18 -8.58
C ALA A 570 16.24 21.94 -7.35
N VAL A 571 16.41 23.27 -7.32
CA VAL A 571 15.92 24.14 -6.24
C VAL A 571 14.40 24.16 -6.23
N THR A 572 13.75 24.36 -7.36
CA THR A 572 12.29 24.43 -7.46
C THR A 572 11.63 23.15 -6.91
N PHE A 573 12.08 21.99 -7.34
CA PHE A 573 11.54 20.72 -6.83
C PHE A 573 12.01 20.43 -5.40
N GLY A 574 13.29 20.70 -5.11
CA GLY A 574 13.84 20.45 -3.77
C GLY A 574 13.10 21.21 -2.67
N ILE A 575 12.77 22.47 -2.90
CA ILE A 575 12.03 23.31 -1.94
C ILE A 575 10.64 22.73 -1.67
N MET A 576 9.92 22.25 -2.68
CA MET A 576 8.59 21.64 -2.50
C MET A 576 8.64 20.42 -1.60
N TYR A 577 9.77 19.72 -1.56
CA TYR A 577 9.99 18.51 -0.73
C TYR A 577 10.86 18.76 0.51
N GLY A 578 11.07 20.03 0.89
CA GLY A 578 11.83 20.38 2.08
C GLY A 578 13.34 20.11 2.00
N ALA A 579 13.91 20.03 0.78
CA ALA A 579 15.34 19.79 0.64
C ALA A 579 16.15 21.04 1.04
N GLY A 580 17.13 20.84 1.92
CA GLY A 580 18.11 21.87 2.29
C GLY A 580 19.29 21.97 1.32
N PRO A 581 20.22 22.95 1.56
CA PRO A 581 21.34 23.21 0.66
C PRO A 581 22.23 22.00 0.34
N ALA A 582 22.46 21.12 1.32
CA ALA A 582 23.27 19.91 1.13
C ALA A 582 22.68 18.98 0.06
N LYS A 583 21.36 18.72 0.14
CA LYS A 583 20.68 17.82 -0.79
C LYS A 583 20.53 18.42 -2.18
N ILE A 584 20.33 19.73 -2.27
CA ILE A 584 20.29 20.43 -3.55
C ILE A 584 21.67 20.45 -4.22
N SER A 585 22.74 20.71 -3.46
CA SER A 585 24.13 20.61 -3.92
C SER A 585 24.43 19.24 -4.54
N GLU A 586 24.08 18.17 -3.83
CA GLU A 586 24.22 16.79 -4.29
C GLU A 586 23.44 16.54 -5.59
N GLN A 587 22.19 16.96 -5.64
CA GLN A 587 21.33 16.77 -6.81
C GLN A 587 21.84 17.52 -8.06
N VAL A 588 22.22 18.79 -7.89
CA VAL A 588 22.77 19.59 -9.00
C VAL A 588 24.09 19.04 -9.50
N THR A 589 25.00 18.63 -8.58
CA THR A 589 26.27 17.98 -8.93
C THR A 589 26.04 16.71 -9.76
N LYS A 590 25.07 15.91 -9.33
CA LYS A 590 24.70 14.65 -10.02
C LYS A 590 24.11 14.89 -11.41
N ASP A 591 23.21 15.87 -11.53
CA ASP A 591 22.47 16.12 -12.78
C ASP A 591 23.31 16.87 -13.81
N SER A 592 24.23 17.75 -13.37
CA SER A 592 25.10 18.54 -14.26
C SER A 592 26.43 17.88 -14.58
N GLY A 593 26.86 16.90 -13.76
CA GLY A 593 28.21 16.32 -13.82
C GLY A 593 29.33 17.24 -13.35
N LYS A 594 28.99 18.45 -12.86
CA LYS A 594 29.94 19.44 -12.33
C LYS A 594 29.69 19.63 -10.83
N TYR A 595 30.77 19.74 -10.05
CA TYR A 595 30.67 19.97 -8.63
C TYR A 595 29.93 21.30 -8.34
N PHE A 596 28.88 21.23 -7.56
CA PHE A 596 28.09 22.36 -7.10
C PHE A 596 28.12 22.38 -5.57
N SER A 597 28.74 23.38 -4.98
CA SER A 597 28.96 23.43 -3.54
C SER A 597 27.68 23.69 -2.74
N LYS A 598 27.72 23.33 -1.44
CA LYS A 598 26.64 23.63 -0.50
C LYS A 598 26.38 25.13 -0.35
N ASN A 599 27.42 25.96 -0.43
CA ASN A 599 27.31 27.41 -0.36
C ASN A 599 26.59 27.97 -1.58
N GLU A 600 26.98 27.54 -2.80
CA GLU A 600 26.27 27.90 -4.03
C GLU A 600 24.81 27.48 -3.99
N ALA A 601 24.51 26.27 -3.46
CA ALA A 601 23.12 25.83 -3.27
C ALA A 601 22.35 26.74 -2.30
N ALA A 602 22.97 27.19 -1.22
CA ALA A 602 22.36 28.10 -0.28
C ALA A 602 22.08 29.48 -0.88
N GLU A 603 23.01 30.00 -1.69
CA GLU A 603 22.81 31.26 -2.42
C GLU A 603 21.63 31.15 -3.40
N VAL A 604 21.57 30.09 -4.18
CA VAL A 604 20.47 29.87 -5.15
C VAL A 604 19.12 29.73 -4.44
N ILE A 605 19.05 29.05 -3.31
CA ILE A 605 17.83 28.96 -2.48
C ILE A 605 17.41 30.36 -2.00
N ASN A 606 18.39 31.17 -1.56
CA ASN A 606 18.11 32.51 -1.10
C ASN A 606 17.58 33.41 -2.24
N ASP A 607 18.21 33.38 -3.41
CA ASP A 607 17.78 34.14 -4.59
C ASP A 607 16.38 33.70 -5.05
N TYR A 608 16.12 32.40 -5.02
CA TYR A 608 14.79 31.84 -5.31
C TYR A 608 13.73 32.41 -4.37
N PHE A 609 13.98 32.42 -3.05
CA PHE A 609 13.05 32.94 -2.07
C PHE A 609 12.98 34.47 -2.01
N GLN A 610 14.01 35.18 -2.45
CA GLN A 610 13.91 36.64 -2.67
C GLN A 610 12.96 36.96 -3.82
N THR A 611 12.98 36.14 -4.86
CA THR A 611 12.09 36.28 -6.03
C THR A 611 10.65 35.86 -5.67
N PHE A 612 10.49 34.72 -5.01
CA PHE A 612 9.20 34.13 -4.65
C PHE A 612 8.94 34.18 -3.14
N HIS A 613 8.86 35.42 -2.62
CA HIS A 613 8.80 35.68 -1.18
C HIS A 613 7.47 35.23 -0.51
N LYS A 614 6.35 35.25 -1.25
CA LYS A 614 5.08 34.78 -0.74
C LYS A 614 5.06 33.26 -0.58
N LEU A 615 5.68 32.55 -1.51
CA LEU A 615 5.87 31.09 -1.39
C LEU A 615 6.69 30.74 -0.15
N LYS A 616 7.79 31.50 0.14
CA LYS A 616 8.57 31.33 1.36
C LYS A 616 7.71 31.49 2.61
N SER A 617 6.99 32.61 2.68
CA SER A 617 6.11 32.92 3.83
C SER A 617 5.05 31.86 4.04
N TRP A 618 4.45 31.34 2.97
CA TRP A 618 3.45 30.27 3.02
C TRP A 618 4.04 28.97 3.57
N ILE A 619 5.25 28.57 3.11
CA ILE A 619 5.94 27.37 3.62
C ILE A 619 6.24 27.52 5.10
N GLU A 620 6.83 28.64 5.54
CA GLU A 620 7.18 28.90 6.93
C GLU A 620 5.95 28.94 7.85
N THR A 621 4.84 29.50 7.36
CA THR A 621 3.57 29.55 8.10
C THR A 621 2.99 28.15 8.30
N ASN A 622 2.99 27.31 7.24
CA ASN A 622 2.51 25.94 7.35
C ASN A 622 3.40 25.08 8.25
N GLN A 623 4.73 25.24 8.19
CA GLN A 623 5.64 24.53 9.09
C GLN A 623 5.35 24.86 10.56
N LYS A 624 5.22 26.15 10.90
CA LYS A 624 4.85 26.57 12.25
C LYS A 624 3.49 26.04 12.69
N PHE A 625 2.52 26.02 11.77
CA PHE A 625 1.19 25.48 12.05
C PHE A 625 1.26 23.98 12.38
N ILE A 626 2.02 23.20 11.60
CA ILE A 626 2.21 21.76 11.82
C ILE A 626 2.92 21.51 13.17
N GLU A 627 3.97 22.28 13.48
CA GLU A 627 4.70 22.17 14.75
C GLU A 627 3.78 22.42 15.96
N GLN A 628 2.84 23.34 15.84
CA GLN A 628 1.92 23.70 16.91
C GLN A 628 0.74 22.76 17.06
N ASN A 629 0.23 22.21 15.97
CA ASN A 629 -1.05 21.48 15.93
C ASN A 629 -0.88 19.98 15.64
N GLY A 630 0.28 19.55 15.12
CA GLY A 630 0.52 18.14 14.76
C GLY A 630 -0.14 17.68 13.47
N PHE A 631 -0.80 18.58 12.73
CA PHE A 631 -1.45 18.29 11.44
C PHE A 631 -1.39 19.51 10.51
N THR A 632 -1.70 19.30 9.23
CA THR A 632 -1.89 20.36 8.23
C THR A 632 -3.26 20.23 7.57
N TYR A 633 -3.71 21.30 6.90
CA TYR A 633 -4.95 21.29 6.13
C TYR A 633 -4.70 20.87 4.68
#